data_d3902b3ad8bb2a916aacdc45571fd3fa
#
_entry.id   d3902b3ad8bb2a916aacdc45571fd3fa
#
_cell.length_a   1.000
_cell.length_b   1.000
_cell.length_c   1.000
_cell.angle_alpha   90.00
_cell.angle_beta   90.00
_cell.angle_gamma   90.00
#
_symmetry.space_group_name_H-M   'P 1'
#
loop_
_entity.id
_entity.type
_entity.pdbx_description
1 polymer ?
#
loop_
_entity_poly.entity_id
_entity_poly.type
_entity_poly.pdbx_seq_one_letter_code
_entity_poly.pdbx_strand_id
1 'polypeptide(L)'
;MNPSSSRPIPPRRRVVQKKPIKKKSSWKRSFWIFFILFILIVAGAGCGFLGATMSSLPDVANVKPAASSQIYDANGDLITTVHSEENRLPVKLSEVPKNLQNAFIATEDNRFYSHHGIDPIGILRAVWVNIVHDGVAEGGSTITQQLARNAFLTQDRTFKRKIMEALLALRIEQHYTKQEILEMYMNQIYFGQGAYGVQTASHVYFDKDVQDLSLAQMAILAGLPQSPNYYSPFNNLKAAKARQAVVLGQMVKYDYLSADQAEEAKNADLHLLDKPKSSNGYGRMSYFVDYVINEISERYGDNAIYKEGMKIYTTIDMKAQRAAEQAMENLPNYYTDENGLQQPQGALISINPHNGHIVAMVGGRGTDSFNRTTMAVRQPGSAFKPFVYLAALKNGDTPGTVYVDKPSEFHGWKPQNYSRRHSGAMTMRNAVAHSNNVVAVLAADKVGMSNVLDLAEKMGISTLDKHGDDNLAVALGGLTKGVTPIDMAVAYGVLANNGVKVKPVSITKIIDRNGNIVEEGSVEETRVVEAKYAYMMTNMLESVIKFGTGGNAYFGRPVAGKTGTTDEEKDAWFAGYTPDLVTVVWMGDDSGSETLHGTTGGQTPAIIWRQYMQAALADTPASNFTVPEGVGPEAYAGNTNPATDKKKDEKDKKDKKDGDIEEDTSTTSNDESPSKSKSNKGKEPVVAPRSSKNSQ
;
A
#
# COMPACT_ATOMS: atom_id res chain seq x y z
N MET A 1 -96.60 -7.50 -83.68
CA MET A 1 -97.00 -6.26 -84.35
C MET A 1 -96.78 -5.15 -83.35
N ASN A 2 -95.96 -4.28 -83.69
CA ASN A 2 -95.80 -2.98 -83.12
C ASN A 2 -94.77 -2.62 -82.03
N PRO A 3 -94.20 -1.43 -82.15
CA PRO A 3 -92.82 -1.17 -81.93
C PRO A 3 -92.56 -0.44 -80.66
N SER A 4 -91.34 -0.63 -80.21
CA SER A 4 -90.72 0.01 -79.04
C SER A 4 -90.24 1.46 -79.32
N SER A 5 -90.60 2.35 -78.46
CA SER A 5 -90.09 3.75 -78.45
C SER A 5 -88.90 3.83 -77.62
N SER A 6 -87.77 4.18 -78.15
CA SER A 6 -86.52 4.50 -77.49
C SER A 6 -86.50 5.95 -77.03
N ARG A 7 -86.19 6.17 -75.72
CA ARG A 7 -85.92 7.51 -75.17
C ARG A 7 -84.41 7.70 -75.20
N PRO A 8 -83.87 8.91 -75.52
CA PRO A 8 -82.44 9.21 -75.47
C PRO A 8 -81.89 9.45 -74.08
N ILE A 9 -80.68 8.95 -73.85
CA ILE A 9 -79.92 9.07 -72.63
C ILE A 9 -79.21 10.45 -72.64
N PRO A 10 -79.24 11.28 -71.52
CA PRO A 10 -78.49 12.55 -71.47
C PRO A 10 -76.99 12.32 -71.21
N PRO A 11 -76.11 13.19 -71.70
CA PRO A 11 -74.62 13.04 -71.59
C PRO A 11 -74.10 13.15 -70.17
N ARG A 12 -73.26 12.17 -69.80
CA ARG A 12 -72.54 12.14 -68.52
C ARG A 12 -71.58 13.37 -68.42
N ARG A 13 -71.77 14.19 -67.43
CA ARG A 13 -70.79 15.21 -66.98
C ARG A 13 -69.50 14.52 -66.53
N ARG A 14 -68.36 14.85 -67.15
CA ARG A 14 -66.98 14.51 -66.69
C ARG A 14 -66.74 15.24 -65.40
N VAL A 15 -66.58 14.50 -64.31
CA VAL A 15 -66.05 15.01 -63.04
C VAL A 15 -64.52 15.17 -63.15
N VAL A 16 -64.04 16.38 -63.22
CA VAL A 16 -62.61 16.68 -63.19
C VAL A 16 -62.13 16.46 -61.73
N GLN A 17 -61.41 15.34 -61.52
CA GLN A 17 -60.72 15.08 -60.27
C GLN A 17 -59.58 16.15 -60.10
N LYS A 18 -59.72 17.07 -59.16
CA LYS A 18 -58.65 17.95 -58.70
C LYS A 18 -57.57 17.09 -58.04
N LYS A 19 -56.34 17.04 -58.65
CA LYS A 19 -55.16 16.45 -58.00
C LYS A 19 -54.92 17.09 -56.63
N PRO A 20 -54.61 16.30 -55.52
CA PRO A 20 -54.34 16.89 -54.22
C PRO A 20 -53.05 17.70 -54.30
N ILE A 21 -53.11 18.95 -53.90
CA ILE A 21 -51.96 19.83 -53.74
C ILE A 21 -51.12 19.23 -52.63
N LYS A 22 -49.90 18.65 -52.95
CA LYS A 22 -48.92 18.22 -51.97
C LYS A 22 -48.51 19.44 -51.13
N LYS A 23 -49.01 19.58 -49.88
CA LYS A 23 -48.47 20.48 -48.88
C LYS A 23 -46.99 20.17 -48.73
N LYS A 24 -46.09 20.99 -49.24
CA LYS A 24 -44.65 20.91 -48.96
C LYS A 24 -44.49 20.97 -47.46
N SER A 25 -43.94 19.89 -46.87
CA SER A 25 -43.72 19.67 -45.45
C SER A 25 -42.96 20.90 -44.84
N SER A 26 -43.70 21.75 -44.13
CA SER A 26 -43.14 22.87 -43.36
C SER A 26 -42.28 22.38 -42.22
N TRP A 27 -42.34 21.06 -41.86
CA TRP A 27 -41.61 20.42 -40.78
C TRP A 27 -40.07 20.46 -40.97
N LYS A 28 -39.59 20.25 -42.20
CA LYS A 28 -38.13 20.41 -42.48
C LYS A 28 -37.64 21.82 -42.21
N ARG A 29 -38.45 22.84 -42.54
CA ARG A 29 -38.10 24.24 -42.30
C ARG A 29 -38.11 24.58 -40.79
N SER A 30 -39.09 24.14 -40.06
CA SER A 30 -39.16 24.26 -38.61
C SER A 30 -38.03 23.51 -37.91
N PHE A 31 -37.69 22.30 -38.33
CA PHE A 31 -36.56 21.53 -37.79
C PHE A 31 -35.24 22.29 -37.96
N TRP A 32 -34.96 22.88 -39.12
CA TRP A 32 -33.75 23.64 -39.36
C TRP A 32 -33.70 24.93 -38.54
N ILE A 33 -34.85 25.60 -38.34
CA ILE A 33 -34.94 26.80 -37.50
C ILE A 33 -34.65 26.42 -36.03
N PHE A 34 -35.27 25.37 -35.50
CA PHE A 34 -34.97 24.91 -34.14
C PHE A 34 -33.53 24.44 -33.99
N PHE A 35 -32.96 23.77 -34.98
CA PHE A 35 -31.57 23.33 -34.99
C PHE A 35 -30.60 24.53 -34.98
N ILE A 36 -30.85 25.55 -35.77
CA ILE A 36 -30.04 26.79 -35.79
C ILE A 36 -30.19 27.55 -34.45
N LEU A 37 -31.39 27.64 -33.90
CA LEU A 37 -31.64 28.26 -32.58
C LEU A 37 -30.91 27.49 -31.46
N PHE A 38 -30.96 26.18 -31.48
CA PHE A 38 -30.22 25.31 -30.56
C PHE A 38 -28.71 25.54 -30.69
N ILE A 39 -28.15 25.58 -31.89
CA ILE A 39 -26.74 25.90 -32.12
C ILE A 39 -26.38 27.27 -31.56
N LEU A 40 -27.22 28.31 -31.80
CA LEU A 40 -27.00 29.65 -31.29
C LEU A 40 -27.04 29.72 -29.75
N ILE A 41 -27.96 29.00 -29.10
CA ILE A 41 -28.03 28.91 -27.65
C ILE A 41 -26.79 28.17 -27.09
N VAL A 42 -26.39 27.08 -27.70
CA VAL A 42 -25.18 26.33 -27.28
C VAL A 42 -23.91 27.18 -27.51
N ALA A 43 -23.83 27.87 -28.63
CA ALA A 43 -22.72 28.81 -28.92
C ALA A 43 -22.70 29.98 -27.93
N GLY A 44 -23.87 30.59 -27.64
CA GLY A 44 -23.99 31.69 -26.67
C GLY A 44 -23.61 31.24 -25.23
N ALA A 45 -24.10 30.09 -24.80
CA ALA A 45 -23.73 29.48 -23.51
C ALA A 45 -22.24 29.14 -23.47
N GLY A 46 -21.67 28.59 -24.56
CA GLY A 46 -20.25 28.32 -24.72
C GLY A 46 -19.39 29.60 -24.64
N CYS A 47 -19.78 30.66 -25.33
CA CYS A 47 -19.08 31.95 -25.27
C CYS A 47 -19.17 32.58 -23.88
N GLY A 48 -20.33 32.49 -23.20
CA GLY A 48 -20.51 32.98 -21.83
C GLY A 48 -19.62 32.22 -20.84
N PHE A 49 -19.57 30.90 -20.96
CA PHE A 49 -18.71 30.05 -20.14
C PHE A 49 -17.21 30.33 -20.39
N LEU A 50 -16.81 30.47 -21.65
CA LEU A 50 -15.44 30.82 -22.01
C LEU A 50 -15.07 32.21 -21.48
N GLY A 51 -15.95 33.23 -21.61
CA GLY A 51 -15.72 34.57 -21.09
C GLY A 51 -15.55 34.58 -19.57
N ALA A 52 -16.41 33.88 -18.83
CA ALA A 52 -16.30 33.70 -17.37
C ALA A 52 -15.03 32.98 -16.97
N THR A 53 -14.61 31.97 -17.74
CA THR A 53 -13.37 31.23 -17.49
C THR A 53 -12.14 32.09 -17.80
N MET A 54 -12.15 32.88 -18.87
CA MET A 54 -11.06 33.81 -19.24
C MET A 54 -10.83 34.90 -18.19
N SER A 55 -11.89 35.40 -17.53
CA SER A 55 -11.76 36.39 -16.45
C SER A 55 -11.20 35.81 -15.14
N SER A 56 -11.26 34.48 -14.97
CA SER A 56 -10.72 33.78 -13.81
C SER A 56 -9.31 33.20 -14.00
N LEU A 57 -8.70 33.44 -15.21
CA LEU A 57 -7.35 32.93 -15.47
C LEU A 57 -6.31 33.71 -14.65
N PRO A 58 -5.34 33.05 -14.05
CA PRO A 58 -4.21 33.65 -13.38
C PRO A 58 -3.37 34.50 -14.39
N ASP A 59 -2.72 35.54 -13.88
CA ASP A 59 -1.81 36.35 -14.68
C ASP A 59 -0.53 35.53 -14.97
N VAL A 60 -0.24 35.30 -16.24
CA VAL A 60 0.94 34.51 -16.66
C VAL A 60 2.27 35.25 -16.37
N ALA A 61 2.22 36.59 -16.12
CA ALA A 61 3.39 37.37 -15.72
C ALA A 61 3.74 37.26 -14.23
N ASN A 62 2.82 36.75 -13.38
CA ASN A 62 2.99 36.64 -11.94
C ASN A 62 2.83 35.17 -11.47
N VAL A 63 3.89 34.40 -11.58
CA VAL A 63 3.96 33.08 -10.94
C VAL A 63 4.04 33.28 -9.42
N LYS A 64 3.02 32.87 -8.65
CA LYS A 64 3.09 32.91 -7.18
C LYS A 64 4.27 32.05 -6.71
N PRO A 65 5.09 32.55 -5.78
CA PRO A 65 6.17 31.73 -5.20
C PRO A 65 5.60 30.43 -4.64
N ALA A 66 6.26 29.33 -4.92
CA ALA A 66 5.94 28.05 -4.31
C ALA A 66 6.07 28.18 -2.80
N ALA A 67 5.09 27.67 -2.05
CA ALA A 67 5.15 27.60 -0.61
C ALA A 67 5.41 26.16 -0.21
N SER A 68 6.37 25.94 0.68
CA SER A 68 6.72 24.62 1.20
C SER A 68 5.59 24.06 2.06
N SER A 69 5.22 22.81 1.83
CA SER A 69 4.27 22.12 2.71
C SER A 69 4.96 21.57 3.95
N GLN A 70 4.22 21.41 5.02
CA GLN A 70 4.70 20.96 6.32
C GLN A 70 3.97 19.69 6.74
N ILE A 71 4.71 18.69 7.20
CA ILE A 71 4.17 17.43 7.70
C ILE A 71 4.36 17.40 9.21
N TYR A 72 3.27 17.13 9.92
CA TYR A 72 3.20 17.10 11.38
C TYR A 72 2.86 15.69 11.87
N ASP A 73 3.35 15.34 13.05
CA ASP A 73 3.03 14.08 13.71
C ASP A 73 1.61 14.08 14.34
N ALA A 74 1.25 13.00 15.02
CA ALA A 74 -0.04 12.85 15.68
C ALA A 74 -0.28 13.87 16.83
N ASN A 75 0.80 14.43 17.39
CA ASN A 75 0.76 15.43 18.46
C ASN A 75 0.70 16.86 17.92
N GLY A 76 0.90 17.05 16.61
CA GLY A 76 1.00 18.34 15.96
C GLY A 76 2.42 18.93 15.99
N ASP A 77 3.43 18.14 16.31
CA ASP A 77 4.83 18.53 16.22
C ASP A 77 5.33 18.41 14.77
N LEU A 78 6.12 19.39 14.32
CA LEU A 78 6.63 19.41 12.96
C LEU A 78 7.65 18.26 12.76
N ILE A 79 7.32 17.34 11.85
CA ILE A 79 8.26 16.30 11.42
C ILE A 79 9.24 16.88 10.41
N THR A 80 8.69 17.53 9.38
CA THR A 80 9.49 18.03 8.27
C THR A 80 8.75 19.10 7.46
N THR A 81 9.54 19.86 6.72
CA THR A 81 9.06 20.77 5.69
C THR A 81 9.43 20.21 4.32
N VAL A 82 8.43 20.03 3.46
CA VAL A 82 8.63 19.54 2.09
C VAL A 82 8.91 20.74 1.20
N HIS A 83 10.18 20.94 0.89
CA HIS A 83 10.64 22.11 0.14
C HIS A 83 10.62 21.85 -1.37
N SER A 84 10.11 22.83 -2.13
CA SER A 84 10.23 22.86 -3.58
C SER A 84 11.40 23.72 -4.08
N GLU A 85 11.87 24.67 -3.27
CA GLU A 85 12.80 25.71 -3.74
C GLU A 85 14.29 25.43 -3.43
N GLU A 86 14.61 24.73 -2.36
CA GLU A 86 16.02 24.43 -2.04
C GLU A 86 16.68 23.45 -3.02
N ASN A 87 15.88 22.77 -3.85
CA ASN A 87 16.36 21.79 -4.83
C ASN A 87 16.13 22.20 -6.27
N ARG A 88 15.76 23.45 -6.55
CA ARG A 88 15.69 23.94 -7.92
C ARG A 88 17.03 24.53 -8.32
N LEU A 89 17.69 23.86 -9.22
CA LEU A 89 18.87 24.38 -9.92
C LEU A 89 18.41 24.76 -11.33
N PRO A 90 17.98 26.03 -11.56
CA PRO A 90 17.56 26.44 -12.89
C PRO A 90 18.75 26.46 -13.83
N VAL A 91 18.54 25.95 -15.03
CA VAL A 91 19.54 25.95 -16.11
C VAL A 91 18.98 26.67 -17.33
N LYS A 92 19.83 27.35 -18.08
CA LYS A 92 19.45 27.91 -19.38
C LYS A 92 19.27 26.78 -20.39
N LEU A 93 18.36 26.96 -21.34
CA LEU A 93 18.15 25.96 -22.39
C LEU A 93 19.44 25.67 -23.21
N SER A 94 20.34 26.66 -23.31
CA SER A 94 21.64 26.51 -23.96
C SER A 94 22.61 25.56 -23.23
N GLU A 95 22.39 25.31 -21.94
CA GLU A 95 23.16 24.41 -21.09
C GLU A 95 22.61 22.98 -21.10
N VAL A 96 21.35 22.81 -21.55
CA VAL A 96 20.70 21.51 -21.67
C VAL A 96 21.11 20.82 -22.98
N PRO A 97 21.65 19.61 -22.95
CA PRO A 97 22.05 18.88 -24.16
C PRO A 97 20.92 18.79 -25.19
N LYS A 98 21.25 18.96 -26.47
CA LYS A 98 20.25 18.92 -27.54
C LYS A 98 19.50 17.60 -27.60
N ASN A 99 20.17 16.48 -27.32
CA ASN A 99 19.54 15.18 -27.26
C ASN A 99 18.48 15.07 -26.14
N LEU A 100 18.68 15.72 -24.99
CA LEU A 100 17.69 15.76 -23.93
C LEU A 100 16.49 16.60 -24.33
N GLN A 101 16.71 17.79 -24.94
CA GLN A 101 15.61 18.60 -25.49
C GLN A 101 14.80 17.79 -26.51
N ASN A 102 15.46 17.12 -27.44
CA ASN A 102 14.84 16.29 -28.47
C ASN A 102 14.09 15.09 -27.88
N ALA A 103 14.60 14.46 -26.80
CA ALA A 103 13.96 13.35 -26.11
C ALA A 103 12.59 13.78 -25.53
N PHE A 104 12.52 14.95 -24.89
CA PHE A 104 11.25 15.49 -24.41
C PHE A 104 10.29 15.81 -25.55
N ILE A 105 10.78 16.48 -26.60
CA ILE A 105 9.96 16.85 -27.77
C ILE A 105 9.43 15.59 -28.46
N ALA A 106 10.28 14.60 -28.70
CA ALA A 106 9.88 13.35 -29.36
C ALA A 106 8.83 12.56 -28.56
N THR A 107 8.92 12.61 -27.24
CA THR A 107 8.10 11.78 -26.36
C THR A 107 6.80 12.47 -25.95
N GLU A 108 6.88 13.73 -25.58
CA GLU A 108 5.75 14.48 -25.00
C GLU A 108 4.97 15.31 -26.03
N ASP A 109 5.68 15.87 -27.04
CA ASP A 109 5.06 16.77 -27.99
C ASP A 109 5.89 16.88 -29.30
N ASN A 110 5.79 15.87 -30.13
CA ASN A 110 6.62 15.78 -31.36
C ASN A 110 6.37 16.91 -32.39
N ARG A 111 5.31 17.67 -32.22
CA ARG A 111 4.95 18.82 -33.08
C ARG A 111 5.10 20.17 -32.37
N PHE A 112 5.83 20.21 -31.26
CA PHE A 112 5.99 21.37 -30.39
C PHE A 112 6.27 22.66 -31.14
N TYR A 113 7.14 22.64 -32.12
CA TYR A 113 7.50 23.81 -32.92
C TYR A 113 6.48 24.19 -34.03
N SER A 114 5.45 23.35 -34.27
CA SER A 114 4.49 23.54 -35.39
C SER A 114 3.10 23.93 -34.94
N HIS A 115 2.80 23.98 -33.65
CA HIS A 115 1.51 24.46 -33.14
C HIS A 115 1.69 25.65 -32.17
N HIS A 116 0.58 26.27 -31.76
CA HIS A 116 0.55 27.41 -30.85
C HIS A 116 -0.24 27.06 -29.57
N GLY A 117 0.39 26.30 -28.67
CA GLY A 117 -0.13 25.90 -27.35
C GLY A 117 -1.04 24.68 -27.35
N ILE A 118 -1.84 24.49 -28.38
CA ILE A 118 -2.73 23.33 -28.57
C ILE A 118 -2.37 22.63 -29.87
N ASP A 119 -2.31 21.30 -29.88
CA ASP A 119 -2.14 20.50 -31.10
C ASP A 119 -3.42 19.73 -31.46
N PRO A 120 -4.33 20.28 -32.30
CA PRO A 120 -5.55 19.58 -32.68
C PRO A 120 -5.29 18.25 -33.40
N ILE A 121 -4.20 18.17 -34.20
CA ILE A 121 -3.85 16.94 -34.93
C ILE A 121 -3.34 15.89 -33.98
N GLY A 122 -2.51 16.27 -32.99
CA GLY A 122 -2.05 15.39 -31.93
C GLY A 122 -3.21 14.84 -31.10
N ILE A 123 -4.19 15.70 -30.77
CA ILE A 123 -5.40 15.26 -30.04
C ILE A 123 -6.20 14.22 -30.85
N LEU A 124 -6.44 14.48 -32.13
CA LEU A 124 -7.16 13.53 -33.01
C LEU A 124 -6.41 12.21 -33.17
N ARG A 125 -5.09 12.27 -33.31
CA ARG A 125 -4.23 11.08 -33.35
C ARG A 125 -4.32 10.28 -32.05
N ALA A 126 -4.19 10.92 -30.88
CA ALA A 126 -4.28 10.28 -29.59
C ALA A 126 -5.64 9.61 -29.37
N VAL A 127 -6.74 10.27 -29.75
CA VAL A 127 -8.10 9.69 -29.71
C VAL A 127 -8.17 8.44 -30.59
N TRP A 128 -7.65 8.49 -31.81
CA TRP A 128 -7.65 7.36 -32.72
C TRP A 128 -6.84 6.18 -32.17
N VAL A 129 -5.62 6.44 -31.69
CA VAL A 129 -4.75 5.40 -31.12
C VAL A 129 -5.40 4.75 -29.90
N ASN A 130 -5.98 5.54 -29.00
CA ASN A 130 -6.64 5.04 -27.79
C ASN A 130 -7.89 4.19 -28.10
N ILE A 131 -8.62 4.51 -29.18
CA ILE A 131 -9.75 3.68 -29.66
C ILE A 131 -9.26 2.35 -30.24
N VAL A 132 -8.17 2.39 -31.02
CA VAL A 132 -7.64 1.19 -31.68
C VAL A 132 -7.01 0.21 -30.68
N HIS A 133 -6.39 0.71 -29.60
CA HIS A 133 -5.72 -0.11 -28.59
C HIS A 133 -6.57 -0.42 -27.35
N ASP A 134 -7.86 -0.07 -27.36
CA ASP A 134 -8.81 -0.29 -26.26
C ASP A 134 -8.28 0.17 -24.88
N GLY A 135 -7.61 1.31 -24.86
CA GLY A 135 -7.02 1.89 -23.64
C GLY A 135 -6.30 3.21 -23.86
N VAL A 136 -5.77 3.81 -22.78
CA VAL A 136 -5.01 5.06 -22.85
C VAL A 136 -3.56 4.75 -23.25
N ALA A 137 -3.32 4.65 -24.56
CA ALA A 137 -2.01 4.36 -25.12
C ALA A 137 -1.20 5.63 -25.46
N GLU A 138 -1.86 6.75 -25.79
CA GLU A 138 -1.19 8.00 -26.17
C GLU A 138 -1.88 9.24 -25.54
N GLY A 139 -1.08 10.19 -25.00
CA GLY A 139 -1.54 11.46 -24.47
C GLY A 139 -1.59 12.54 -25.56
N GLY A 140 -2.65 13.37 -25.56
CA GLY A 140 -2.80 14.47 -26.50
C GLY A 140 -2.51 15.86 -25.92
N SER A 141 -1.82 15.98 -24.77
CA SER A 141 -1.48 17.26 -24.15
C SER A 141 -0.12 17.76 -24.63
N THR A 142 -0.01 19.03 -25.00
CA THR A 142 1.26 19.64 -25.45
C THR A 142 2.18 19.98 -24.26
N ILE A 143 3.47 20.21 -24.53
CA ILE A 143 4.44 20.73 -23.54
C ILE A 143 3.92 22.04 -22.93
N THR A 144 3.36 22.96 -23.74
CA THR A 144 2.81 24.22 -23.24
C THR A 144 1.60 24.01 -22.32
N GLN A 145 0.73 23.04 -22.61
CA GLN A 145 -0.38 22.68 -21.72
C GLN A 145 0.11 22.06 -20.41
N GLN A 146 1.15 21.23 -20.46
CA GLN A 146 1.77 20.66 -19.25
C GLN A 146 2.42 21.76 -18.41
N LEU A 147 3.12 22.71 -19.04
CA LEU A 147 3.67 23.88 -18.35
C LEU A 147 2.56 24.71 -17.70
N ALA A 148 1.47 25.01 -18.43
CA ALA A 148 0.32 25.75 -17.92
C ALA A 148 -0.29 25.06 -16.67
N ARG A 149 -0.47 23.75 -16.74
CA ARG A 149 -0.94 22.94 -15.61
C ARG A 149 0.00 23.04 -14.42
N ASN A 150 1.29 22.81 -14.65
CA ASN A 150 2.28 22.69 -13.58
C ASN A 150 2.61 24.04 -12.93
N ALA A 151 2.51 25.15 -13.65
CA ALA A 151 2.88 26.48 -13.17
C ALA A 151 1.70 27.27 -12.57
N PHE A 152 0.47 27.05 -13.05
CA PHE A 152 -0.65 27.97 -12.79
C PHE A 152 -1.93 27.31 -12.27
N LEU A 153 -2.08 25.97 -12.37
CA LEU A 153 -3.33 25.28 -12.04
C LEU A 153 -3.15 24.25 -10.92
N THR A 154 -4.24 24.01 -10.17
CA THR A 154 -4.35 22.87 -9.26
C THR A 154 -4.55 21.57 -10.06
N GLN A 155 -4.23 20.43 -9.43
CA GLN A 155 -4.26 19.11 -10.12
C GLN A 155 -5.66 18.46 -10.20
N ASP A 156 -6.72 19.17 -9.87
CA ASP A 156 -8.09 18.66 -9.97
C ASP A 156 -8.39 18.08 -11.36
N ARG A 157 -8.80 16.83 -11.45
CA ARG A 157 -9.13 16.17 -12.73
C ARG A 157 -10.53 16.54 -13.21
N THR A 158 -10.76 17.85 -13.46
CA THR A 158 -12.04 18.38 -13.93
C THR A 158 -11.98 18.83 -15.39
N PHE A 159 -13.12 18.76 -16.08
CA PHE A 159 -13.24 19.28 -17.44
C PHE A 159 -12.98 20.80 -17.50
N LYS A 160 -13.40 21.55 -16.48
CA LYS A 160 -13.14 22.97 -16.31
C LYS A 160 -11.64 23.26 -16.31
N ARG A 161 -10.86 22.50 -15.51
CA ARG A 161 -9.40 22.65 -15.49
C ARG A 161 -8.77 22.39 -16.85
N LYS A 162 -9.23 21.38 -17.61
CA LYS A 162 -8.68 21.09 -18.95
C LYS A 162 -8.93 22.24 -19.95
N ILE A 163 -10.05 22.93 -19.82
CA ILE A 163 -10.31 24.17 -20.61
C ILE A 163 -9.37 25.29 -20.17
N MET A 164 -9.21 25.51 -18.85
CA MET A 164 -8.28 26.51 -18.32
C MET A 164 -6.84 26.25 -18.77
N GLU A 165 -6.39 25.01 -18.76
CA GLU A 165 -5.08 24.56 -19.25
C GLU A 165 -4.88 24.94 -20.73
N ALA A 166 -5.87 24.66 -21.56
CA ALA A 166 -5.82 25.02 -22.98
C ALA A 166 -5.77 26.57 -23.21
N LEU A 167 -6.59 27.32 -22.49
CA LEU A 167 -6.61 28.77 -22.57
C LEU A 167 -5.31 29.42 -22.07
N LEU A 168 -4.76 28.91 -20.97
CA LEU A 168 -3.45 29.33 -20.45
C LEU A 168 -2.32 28.99 -21.41
N ALA A 169 -2.34 27.81 -22.02
CA ALA A 169 -1.35 27.44 -23.03
C ALA A 169 -1.33 28.41 -24.23
N LEU A 170 -2.51 28.81 -24.71
CA LEU A 170 -2.60 29.82 -25.76
C LEU A 170 -2.04 31.20 -25.31
N ARG A 171 -2.28 31.58 -24.04
CA ARG A 171 -1.79 32.82 -23.47
C ARG A 171 -0.28 32.81 -23.24
N ILE A 172 0.28 31.70 -22.82
CA ILE A 172 1.75 31.47 -22.66
C ILE A 172 2.42 31.63 -24.03
N GLU A 173 1.91 31.01 -25.09
CA GLU A 173 2.46 31.08 -26.45
C GLU A 173 2.35 32.50 -27.10
N GLN A 174 1.48 33.37 -26.58
CA GLN A 174 1.42 34.78 -26.98
C GLN A 174 2.50 35.64 -26.33
N HIS A 175 3.05 35.22 -25.17
CA HIS A 175 3.98 36.01 -24.37
C HIS A 175 5.41 35.50 -24.43
N TYR A 176 5.61 34.21 -24.71
CA TYR A 176 6.90 33.52 -24.66
C TYR A 176 7.22 32.80 -25.96
N THR A 177 8.48 32.82 -26.35
CA THR A 177 8.97 32.01 -27.48
C THR A 177 8.98 30.51 -27.16
N LYS A 178 9.03 29.67 -28.17
CA LYS A 178 9.14 28.21 -28.01
C LYS A 178 10.36 27.80 -27.18
N GLN A 179 11.46 28.49 -27.32
CA GLN A 179 12.68 28.26 -26.55
C GLN A 179 12.47 28.59 -25.06
N GLU A 180 11.86 29.74 -24.76
CA GLU A 180 11.54 30.12 -23.37
C GLU A 180 10.53 29.17 -22.74
N ILE A 181 9.52 28.72 -23.49
CA ILE A 181 8.53 27.74 -23.03
C ILE A 181 9.21 26.39 -22.69
N LEU A 182 10.12 25.92 -23.55
CA LEU A 182 10.85 24.69 -23.32
C LEU A 182 11.79 24.81 -22.12
N GLU A 183 12.47 25.95 -21.96
CA GLU A 183 13.31 26.25 -20.79
C GLU A 183 12.50 26.22 -19.49
N MET A 184 11.37 26.94 -19.45
CA MET A 184 10.47 26.95 -18.31
C MET A 184 9.93 25.55 -18.00
N TYR A 185 9.56 24.78 -19.03
CA TYR A 185 9.09 23.40 -18.85
C TYR A 185 10.16 22.53 -18.20
N MET A 186 11.38 22.53 -18.75
CA MET A 186 12.48 21.72 -18.25
C MET A 186 12.93 22.09 -16.83
N ASN A 187 12.73 23.34 -16.43
CA ASN A 187 13.05 23.81 -15.09
C ASN A 187 11.92 23.60 -14.06
N GLN A 188 10.69 23.25 -14.51
CA GLN A 188 9.53 23.19 -13.60
C GLN A 188 8.91 21.81 -13.46
N ILE A 189 9.15 20.89 -14.41
CA ILE A 189 8.52 19.58 -14.38
C ILE A 189 9.06 18.72 -13.27
N TYR A 190 8.21 17.87 -12.69
CA TYR A 190 8.55 16.92 -11.64
C TYR A 190 9.08 15.61 -12.22
N PHE A 191 10.17 15.11 -11.66
CA PHE A 191 10.88 13.91 -12.09
C PHE A 191 10.82 12.75 -11.09
N GLY A 192 10.04 12.86 -10.02
CA GLY A 192 10.08 11.90 -8.90
C GLY A 192 11.20 12.21 -7.90
N GLN A 193 11.20 11.52 -6.76
CA GLN A 193 12.22 11.66 -5.71
C GLN A 193 12.42 13.11 -5.22
N GLY A 194 11.36 13.95 -5.25
CA GLY A 194 11.45 15.36 -4.88
C GLY A 194 12.18 16.26 -5.89
N ALA A 195 12.57 15.75 -7.06
CA ALA A 195 13.33 16.48 -8.06
C ALA A 195 12.43 17.30 -8.99
N TYR A 196 12.56 18.63 -8.95
CA TYR A 196 11.94 19.56 -9.90
C TYR A 196 13.00 20.19 -10.80
N GLY A 197 12.79 20.08 -12.12
CA GLY A 197 13.72 20.54 -13.13
C GLY A 197 14.81 19.53 -13.48
N VAL A 198 15.29 19.60 -14.73
CA VAL A 198 16.24 18.61 -15.31
C VAL A 198 17.59 18.59 -14.62
N GLN A 199 18.09 19.75 -14.14
CA GLN A 199 19.36 19.82 -13.42
C GLN A 199 19.28 19.12 -12.06
N THR A 200 18.24 19.40 -11.31
CA THR A 200 17.99 18.74 -10.02
C THR A 200 17.82 17.23 -10.21
N ALA A 201 17.05 16.83 -11.22
CA ALA A 201 16.87 15.41 -11.54
C ALA A 201 18.17 14.73 -11.93
N SER A 202 19.03 15.42 -12.69
CA SER A 202 20.38 14.92 -13.05
C SER A 202 21.22 14.61 -11.79
N HIS A 203 21.21 15.52 -10.82
CA HIS A 203 21.93 15.29 -9.55
C HIS A 203 21.29 14.19 -8.69
N VAL A 204 19.97 14.15 -8.61
CA VAL A 204 19.26 13.16 -7.76
C VAL A 204 19.47 11.72 -8.26
N TYR A 205 19.48 11.53 -9.57
CA TYR A 205 19.57 10.20 -10.16
C TYR A 205 21.00 9.77 -10.49
N PHE A 206 21.89 10.73 -10.87
CA PHE A 206 23.19 10.40 -11.47
C PHE A 206 24.37 11.15 -10.83
N ASP A 207 24.12 12.09 -9.92
CA ASP A 207 25.12 13.01 -9.33
C ASP A 207 25.99 13.74 -10.38
N LYS A 208 25.36 14.19 -11.47
CA LYS A 208 25.98 14.88 -12.59
C LYS A 208 25.27 16.16 -12.95
N ASP A 209 25.98 17.11 -13.52
CA ASP A 209 25.35 18.21 -14.23
C ASP A 209 24.60 17.71 -15.46
N VAL A 210 23.50 18.39 -15.82
CA VAL A 210 22.64 17.97 -16.94
C VAL A 210 23.41 17.87 -18.27
N GLN A 211 24.42 18.71 -18.45
CA GLN A 211 25.29 18.73 -19.63
C GLN A 211 26.18 17.49 -19.76
N ASP A 212 26.47 16.78 -18.66
CA ASP A 212 27.36 15.62 -18.59
C ASP A 212 26.61 14.28 -18.66
N LEU A 213 25.30 14.33 -18.89
CA LEU A 213 24.47 13.13 -18.99
C LEU A 213 24.78 12.36 -20.29
N SER A 214 24.86 11.03 -20.19
CA SER A 214 24.85 10.13 -21.34
C SER A 214 23.49 10.11 -22.04
N LEU A 215 23.44 9.68 -23.30
CA LEU A 215 22.19 9.52 -24.02
C LEU A 215 21.22 8.55 -23.31
N ALA A 216 21.75 7.50 -22.69
CA ALA A 216 20.98 6.55 -21.90
C ALA A 216 20.31 7.21 -20.67
N GLN A 217 21.04 8.06 -19.96
CA GLN A 217 20.57 8.82 -18.81
C GLN A 217 19.55 9.89 -19.23
N MET A 218 19.79 10.59 -20.33
CA MET A 218 18.84 11.57 -20.91
C MET A 218 17.50 10.93 -21.26
N ALA A 219 17.51 9.73 -21.83
CA ALA A 219 16.32 9.00 -22.20
C ALA A 219 15.55 8.49 -20.96
N ILE A 220 16.22 8.15 -19.87
CA ILE A 220 15.56 7.88 -18.57
C ILE A 220 14.83 9.13 -18.10
N LEU A 221 15.52 10.28 -18.00
CA LEU A 221 14.91 11.52 -17.51
C LEU A 221 13.69 11.92 -18.36
N ALA A 222 13.81 11.86 -19.68
CA ALA A 222 12.69 12.20 -20.57
C ALA A 222 11.48 11.25 -20.45
N GLY A 223 11.69 10.06 -19.91
CA GLY A 223 10.63 9.08 -19.66
C GLY A 223 9.85 9.28 -18.35
N LEU A 224 10.44 9.94 -17.36
CA LEU A 224 9.88 10.08 -16.01
C LEU A 224 8.57 10.87 -15.94
N PRO A 225 8.40 12.02 -16.65
CA PRO A 225 7.26 12.92 -16.44
C PRO A 225 5.87 12.29 -16.64
N GLN A 226 5.76 11.20 -17.40
CA GLN A 226 4.51 10.49 -17.60
C GLN A 226 3.95 9.91 -16.29
N SER A 227 4.83 9.33 -15.46
CA SER A 227 4.50 8.78 -14.13
C SER A 227 5.77 8.73 -13.28
N PRO A 228 6.18 9.86 -12.67
CA PRO A 228 7.52 10.03 -12.09
C PRO A 228 7.85 9.00 -11.01
N ASN A 229 6.89 8.67 -10.14
CA ASN A 229 7.11 7.70 -9.07
C ASN A 229 7.17 6.25 -9.59
N TYR A 230 6.32 5.91 -10.58
CA TYR A 230 6.28 4.56 -11.14
C TYR A 230 7.49 4.25 -12.03
N TYR A 231 7.93 5.24 -12.82
CA TYR A 231 9.09 5.09 -13.72
C TYR A 231 10.42 5.49 -13.06
N SER A 232 10.42 5.88 -11.78
CA SER A 232 11.67 6.10 -11.05
C SER A 232 12.50 4.81 -11.05
N PRO A 233 13.77 4.84 -11.53
CA PRO A 233 14.63 3.66 -11.55
C PRO A 233 14.96 3.13 -10.15
N PHE A 234 14.84 3.96 -9.09
CA PHE A 234 14.98 3.55 -7.71
C PHE A 234 13.76 2.74 -7.23
N ASN A 235 12.58 3.02 -7.77
CA ASN A 235 11.36 2.31 -7.37
C ASN A 235 11.08 1.09 -8.27
N ASN A 236 11.37 1.22 -9.58
CA ASN A 236 11.07 0.18 -10.56
C ASN A 236 12.00 0.27 -11.78
N LEU A 237 13.22 -0.25 -11.64
CA LEU A 237 14.23 -0.21 -12.70
C LEU A 237 13.74 -0.89 -14.01
N LYS A 238 12.99 -1.98 -13.90
CA LYS A 238 12.43 -2.66 -15.08
C LYS A 238 11.47 -1.78 -15.87
N ALA A 239 10.56 -1.08 -15.16
CA ALA A 239 9.63 -0.14 -15.79
C ALA A 239 10.37 1.08 -16.36
N ALA A 240 11.38 1.59 -15.64
CA ALA A 240 12.24 2.69 -16.10
C ALA A 240 12.95 2.33 -17.40
N LYS A 241 13.59 1.15 -17.49
CA LYS A 241 14.25 0.65 -18.71
C LYS A 241 13.25 0.43 -19.85
N ALA A 242 12.07 -0.11 -19.57
CA ALA A 242 11.03 -0.24 -20.59
C ALA A 242 10.60 1.13 -21.14
N ARG A 243 10.43 2.14 -20.27
CA ARG A 243 10.08 3.49 -20.66
C ARG A 243 11.22 4.18 -21.42
N GLN A 244 12.49 3.98 -21.02
CA GLN A 244 13.67 4.42 -21.75
C GLN A 244 13.65 3.94 -23.21
N ALA A 245 13.35 2.66 -23.42
CA ALA A 245 13.26 2.08 -24.76
C ALA A 245 12.17 2.74 -25.62
N VAL A 246 11.04 3.12 -25.01
CA VAL A 246 9.99 3.89 -25.69
C VAL A 246 10.49 5.27 -26.10
N VAL A 247 11.18 6.01 -25.20
CA VAL A 247 11.75 7.32 -25.50
C VAL A 247 12.73 7.24 -26.66
N LEU A 248 13.71 6.33 -26.60
CA LEU A 248 14.68 6.11 -27.66
C LEU A 248 14.02 5.75 -29.00
N GLY A 249 12.98 4.90 -28.97
CA GLY A 249 12.20 4.54 -30.14
C GLY A 249 11.46 5.75 -30.76
N GLN A 250 10.93 6.67 -29.92
CA GLN A 250 10.32 7.90 -30.43
C GLN A 250 11.37 8.84 -31.02
N MET A 251 12.57 8.93 -30.43
CA MET A 251 13.66 9.73 -31.00
C MET A 251 14.11 9.22 -32.37
N VAL A 252 14.17 7.89 -32.57
CA VAL A 252 14.44 7.29 -33.89
C VAL A 252 13.30 7.58 -34.87
N LYS A 253 12.06 7.41 -34.45
CA LYS A 253 10.87 7.64 -35.30
C LYS A 253 10.79 9.07 -35.85
N TYR A 254 11.30 10.05 -35.11
CA TYR A 254 11.30 11.47 -35.49
C TYR A 254 12.66 11.98 -35.96
N ASP A 255 13.57 11.08 -36.38
CA ASP A 255 14.88 11.37 -36.98
C ASP A 255 15.84 12.18 -36.08
N TYR A 256 15.71 12.05 -34.75
CA TYR A 256 16.64 12.63 -33.78
C TYR A 256 17.85 11.70 -33.49
N LEU A 257 17.71 10.41 -33.71
CA LEU A 257 18.76 9.40 -33.51
C LEU A 257 18.73 8.35 -34.64
N SER A 258 19.90 7.73 -34.91
CA SER A 258 19.89 6.49 -35.67
C SER A 258 19.45 5.29 -34.82
N ALA A 259 19.03 4.20 -35.48
CA ALA A 259 18.64 2.97 -34.78
C ALA A 259 19.81 2.40 -33.97
N ASP A 260 21.03 2.47 -34.49
CA ASP A 260 22.25 1.98 -33.81
C ASP A 260 22.53 2.78 -32.53
N GLN A 261 22.44 4.11 -32.58
CA GLN A 261 22.61 4.97 -31.38
C GLN A 261 21.57 4.67 -30.33
N ALA A 262 20.31 4.42 -30.73
CA ALA A 262 19.25 4.09 -29.80
C ALA A 262 19.47 2.70 -29.13
N GLU A 263 19.93 1.71 -29.88
CA GLU A 263 20.20 0.37 -29.33
C GLU A 263 21.45 0.38 -28.42
N GLU A 264 22.48 1.14 -28.78
CA GLU A 264 23.65 1.38 -27.92
C GLU A 264 23.23 2.02 -26.58
N ALA A 265 22.41 3.11 -26.62
CA ALA A 265 21.96 3.79 -25.43
C ALA A 265 21.04 2.92 -24.56
N LYS A 266 20.22 2.07 -25.16
CA LYS A 266 19.34 1.15 -24.45
C LYS A 266 20.12 0.11 -23.63
N ASN A 267 21.23 -0.37 -24.18
CA ASN A 267 22.06 -1.40 -23.56
C ASN A 267 23.16 -0.82 -22.65
N ALA A 268 23.38 0.49 -22.68
CA ALA A 268 24.39 1.16 -21.86
C ALA A 268 24.05 1.09 -20.37
N ASP A 269 25.11 1.05 -19.54
CA ASP A 269 24.96 1.21 -18.10
C ASP A 269 24.46 2.63 -17.76
N LEU A 270 23.50 2.70 -16.86
CA LEU A 270 22.93 3.96 -16.42
C LEU A 270 23.81 4.69 -15.41
N HIS A 271 24.71 3.98 -14.72
CA HIS A 271 25.48 4.52 -13.59
C HIS A 271 24.58 5.29 -12.63
N LEU A 272 23.49 4.63 -12.21
CA LEU A 272 22.58 5.18 -11.19
C LEU A 272 23.34 5.28 -9.87
N LEU A 273 22.95 6.25 -9.05
CA LEU A 273 23.35 6.26 -7.65
C LEU A 273 22.73 5.06 -6.94
N ASP A 274 23.38 4.55 -5.89
CA ASP A 274 22.86 3.47 -5.04
C ASP A 274 21.53 3.86 -4.37
N LYS A 275 21.33 5.17 -4.15
CA LYS A 275 20.12 5.76 -3.59
C LYS A 275 19.94 7.17 -4.13
N PRO A 276 18.69 7.68 -4.17
CA PRO A 276 18.47 9.07 -4.54
C PRO A 276 19.32 9.97 -3.65
N LYS A 277 19.99 10.95 -4.22
CA LYS A 277 20.71 11.98 -3.46
C LYS A 277 19.62 12.84 -2.78
N SER A 278 19.13 12.36 -1.63
CA SER A 278 18.11 13.05 -0.86
C SER A 278 18.71 14.30 -0.25
N SER A 279 18.14 15.44 -0.58
CA SER A 279 18.39 16.70 0.13
C SER A 279 17.72 16.73 1.51
N ASN A 280 16.83 15.81 1.77
CA ASN A 280 16.01 15.77 2.97
C ASN A 280 16.52 14.68 3.90
N GLY A 281 17.27 15.06 4.93
CA GLY A 281 17.84 14.15 5.92
C GLY A 281 16.83 13.53 6.89
N TYR A 282 15.71 12.96 6.39
CA TYR A 282 14.64 12.37 7.22
C TYR A 282 15.04 11.03 7.85
N GLY A 283 16.23 10.49 7.55
CA GLY A 283 16.69 9.22 8.10
C GLY A 283 15.71 8.08 7.76
N ARG A 284 15.50 7.16 8.71
CA ARG A 284 14.56 6.03 8.56
C ARG A 284 13.08 6.46 8.54
N MET A 285 12.76 7.68 8.96
CA MET A 285 11.44 8.29 8.80
C MET A 285 11.03 8.48 7.34
N SER A 286 11.96 8.43 6.39
CA SER A 286 11.69 8.63 4.96
C SER A 286 10.55 7.75 4.45
N TYR A 287 10.44 6.49 4.88
CA TYR A 287 9.41 5.56 4.42
C TYR A 287 7.98 6.05 4.71
N PHE A 288 7.73 6.58 5.90
CA PHE A 288 6.40 7.11 6.24
C PHE A 288 6.15 8.47 5.55
N VAL A 289 7.16 9.34 5.54
CA VAL A 289 7.06 10.64 4.86
C VAL A 289 6.81 10.45 3.37
N ASP A 290 7.56 9.56 2.72
CA ASP A 290 7.36 9.23 1.30
C ASP A 290 6.00 8.59 1.04
N TYR A 291 5.50 7.75 1.96
CA TYR A 291 4.15 7.21 1.89
C TYR A 291 3.09 8.32 1.90
N VAL A 292 3.21 9.29 2.81
CA VAL A 292 2.31 10.46 2.89
C VAL A 292 2.42 11.34 1.66
N ILE A 293 3.64 11.61 1.17
CA ILE A 293 3.87 12.39 -0.04
C ILE A 293 3.19 11.72 -1.26
N ASN A 294 3.36 10.41 -1.41
CA ASN A 294 2.75 9.65 -2.50
C ASN A 294 1.22 9.68 -2.41
N GLU A 295 0.67 9.51 -1.23
CA GLU A 295 -0.78 9.57 -0.99
C GLU A 295 -1.38 10.95 -1.33
N ILE A 296 -0.70 12.04 -0.98
CA ILE A 296 -1.08 13.40 -1.38
C ILE A 296 -0.96 13.57 -2.89
N SER A 297 0.15 13.11 -3.49
CA SER A 297 0.39 13.20 -4.93
C SER A 297 -0.66 12.45 -5.74
N GLU A 298 -1.09 11.28 -5.29
CA GLU A 298 -2.15 10.51 -5.95
C GLU A 298 -3.52 11.20 -5.89
N ARG A 299 -3.85 11.85 -4.76
CA ARG A 299 -5.14 12.49 -4.54
C ARG A 299 -5.22 13.91 -5.11
N TYR A 300 -4.17 14.70 -4.94
CA TYR A 300 -4.16 16.14 -5.27
C TYR A 300 -3.16 16.50 -6.37
N GLY A 301 -2.34 15.55 -6.81
CA GLY A 301 -1.26 15.75 -7.78
C GLY A 301 0.05 16.24 -7.16
N ASP A 302 1.16 16.04 -7.87
CA ASP A 302 2.51 16.29 -7.37
C ASP A 302 2.77 17.75 -6.95
N ASN A 303 2.12 18.71 -7.59
CA ASN A 303 2.30 20.13 -7.25
C ASN A 303 1.69 20.51 -5.89
N ALA A 304 0.69 19.76 -5.40
CA ALA A 304 0.00 20.08 -4.16
C ALA A 304 0.96 20.07 -2.96
N ILE A 305 1.72 18.99 -2.80
CA ILE A 305 2.65 18.84 -1.68
C ILE A 305 3.84 19.78 -1.75
N TYR A 306 4.32 20.10 -2.98
CA TYR A 306 5.58 20.85 -3.15
C TYR A 306 5.41 22.35 -3.37
N LYS A 307 4.20 22.85 -3.72
CA LYS A 307 4.01 24.25 -4.13
C LYS A 307 2.86 24.97 -3.44
N GLU A 308 1.89 24.24 -2.90
CA GLU A 308 0.68 24.87 -2.37
C GLU A 308 0.78 25.27 -0.89
N GLY A 309 1.85 24.84 -0.19
CA GLY A 309 2.10 25.21 1.21
C GLY A 309 1.08 24.62 2.15
N MET A 310 0.77 23.34 1.96
CA MET A 310 -0.16 22.59 2.80
C MET A 310 0.43 22.30 4.18
N LYS A 311 -0.43 22.25 5.20
CA LYS A 311 -0.12 21.67 6.50
C LYS A 311 -0.81 20.32 6.61
N ILE A 312 -0.03 19.25 6.69
CA ILE A 312 -0.49 17.87 6.66
C ILE A 312 -0.26 17.28 8.05
N TYR A 313 -1.35 17.00 8.75
CA TYR A 313 -1.33 16.34 10.05
C TYR A 313 -1.48 14.85 9.85
N THR A 314 -0.55 14.07 10.38
CA THR A 314 -0.47 12.63 10.18
C THR A 314 -0.83 11.86 11.44
N THR A 315 -0.85 10.54 11.32
CA THR A 315 -1.16 9.61 12.41
C THR A 315 0.09 9.07 13.11
N ILE A 316 1.29 9.38 12.61
CA ILE A 316 2.53 8.80 13.12
C ILE A 316 2.80 9.28 14.55
N ASP A 317 3.11 8.35 15.45
CA ASP A 317 3.59 8.64 16.79
C ASP A 317 5.11 8.60 16.80
N MET A 318 5.75 9.74 17.05
CA MET A 318 7.22 9.84 17.00
C MET A 318 7.94 8.99 18.03
N LYS A 319 7.31 8.69 19.18
CA LYS A 319 7.87 7.79 20.19
C LYS A 319 7.82 6.35 19.69
N ALA A 320 6.68 5.93 19.18
CA ALA A 320 6.49 4.60 18.60
C ALA A 320 7.37 4.41 17.35
N GLN A 321 7.47 5.42 16.49
CA GLN A 321 8.34 5.36 15.29
C GLN A 321 9.81 5.14 15.66
N ARG A 322 10.35 5.91 16.63
CA ARG A 322 11.73 5.73 17.10
C ARG A 322 11.95 4.34 17.73
N ALA A 323 10.96 3.85 18.48
CA ALA A 323 11.01 2.50 19.04
C ALA A 323 11.04 1.43 17.95
N ALA A 324 10.29 1.62 16.85
CA ALA A 324 10.31 0.73 15.69
C ALA A 324 11.66 0.74 14.97
N GLU A 325 12.23 1.92 14.74
CA GLU A 325 13.55 2.07 14.14
C GLU A 325 14.64 1.40 14.97
N GLN A 326 14.62 1.60 16.31
CA GLN A 326 15.55 0.98 17.22
C GLN A 326 15.37 -0.55 17.28
N ALA A 327 14.14 -1.06 17.31
CA ALA A 327 13.89 -2.49 17.31
C ALA A 327 14.40 -3.16 16.01
N MET A 328 14.24 -2.48 14.87
CA MET A 328 14.72 -2.97 13.58
C MET A 328 16.26 -3.00 13.44
N GLU A 329 17.01 -2.36 14.32
CA GLU A 329 18.49 -2.50 14.39
C GLU A 329 18.92 -3.90 14.78
N ASN A 330 18.04 -4.71 15.37
CA ASN A 330 18.32 -6.11 15.72
C ASN A 330 18.22 -7.10 14.53
N LEU A 331 17.96 -6.61 13.32
CA LEU A 331 18.06 -7.43 12.12
C LEU A 331 19.53 -7.90 11.95
N PRO A 332 19.77 -9.21 11.76
CA PRO A 332 21.11 -9.71 11.47
C PRO A 332 21.63 -9.14 10.15
N ASN A 333 22.93 -9.08 9.98
CA ASN A 333 23.57 -8.78 8.72
C ASN A 333 24.32 -10.02 8.23
N TYR A 334 23.81 -10.67 7.18
CA TYR A 334 24.42 -11.87 6.63
C TYR A 334 25.41 -11.52 5.50
N TYR A 335 25.05 -10.55 4.65
CA TYR A 335 25.89 -10.07 3.58
C TYR A 335 25.41 -8.70 3.08
N THR A 336 26.19 -8.07 2.23
CA THR A 336 25.81 -6.87 1.48
C THR A 336 25.61 -7.28 0.03
N ASP A 337 24.44 -6.93 -0.55
CA ASP A 337 24.10 -7.25 -1.92
C ASP A 337 24.84 -6.38 -2.95
N GLU A 338 24.61 -6.63 -4.24
CA GLU A 338 25.22 -5.88 -5.34
C GLU A 338 24.81 -4.39 -5.40
N ASN A 339 23.70 -4.03 -4.73
CA ASN A 339 23.22 -2.65 -4.59
C ASN A 339 23.75 -1.95 -3.34
N GLY A 340 24.65 -2.58 -2.58
CA GLY A 340 25.19 -2.05 -1.35
C GLY A 340 24.28 -2.16 -0.13
N LEU A 341 23.13 -2.88 -0.24
CA LEU A 341 22.16 -3.04 0.83
C LEU A 341 22.54 -4.24 1.71
N GLN A 342 22.47 -4.03 3.01
CA GLN A 342 22.65 -5.11 4.00
C GLN A 342 21.45 -6.06 3.95
N GLN A 343 21.72 -7.36 3.77
CA GLN A 343 20.71 -8.40 3.76
C GLN A 343 20.82 -9.31 5.02
N PRO A 344 19.70 -9.81 5.55
CA PRO A 344 18.32 -9.63 5.08
C PRO A 344 17.80 -8.22 5.35
N GLN A 345 16.82 -7.83 4.59
CA GLN A 345 15.99 -6.66 4.84
C GLN A 345 14.84 -6.99 5.81
N GLY A 346 14.10 -5.97 6.23
CA GLY A 346 12.94 -6.15 7.07
C GLY A 346 11.94 -5.03 6.92
N ALA A 347 10.72 -5.28 7.42
CA ALA A 347 9.67 -4.29 7.51
C ALA A 347 8.94 -4.41 8.85
N LEU A 348 8.58 -3.28 9.43
CA LEU A 348 7.71 -3.18 10.59
C LEU A 348 6.62 -2.17 10.30
N ILE A 349 5.36 -2.60 10.46
CA ILE A 349 4.22 -1.70 10.42
C ILE A 349 3.34 -1.91 11.64
N SER A 350 2.90 -0.81 12.24
CA SER A 350 2.04 -0.82 13.42
C SER A 350 0.82 0.07 13.21
N ILE A 351 -0.37 -0.50 13.47
CA ILE A 351 -1.67 0.14 13.21
C ILE A 351 -2.53 0.02 14.47
N ASN A 352 -3.20 1.10 14.84
CA ASN A 352 -4.26 1.06 15.84
C ASN A 352 -5.51 0.40 15.23
N PRO A 353 -5.97 -0.75 15.76
CA PRO A 353 -7.06 -1.52 15.15
C PRO A 353 -8.43 -0.84 15.22
N HIS A 354 -8.60 0.19 16.07
CA HIS A 354 -9.88 0.86 16.30
C HIS A 354 -10.14 2.06 15.40
N ASN A 355 -9.06 2.75 14.96
CA ASN A 355 -9.17 3.93 14.11
C ASN A 355 -8.35 3.87 12.83
N GLY A 356 -7.59 2.79 12.63
CA GLY A 356 -6.76 2.60 11.44
C GLY A 356 -5.46 3.43 11.40
N HIS A 357 -5.17 4.23 12.44
CA HIS A 357 -3.99 5.08 12.47
C HIS A 357 -2.71 4.26 12.31
N ILE A 358 -1.91 4.60 11.32
CA ILE A 358 -0.55 4.08 11.18
C ILE A 358 0.31 4.76 12.23
N VAL A 359 0.70 4.01 13.25
CA VAL A 359 1.43 4.53 14.43
C VAL A 359 2.93 4.50 14.22
N ALA A 360 3.43 3.48 13.51
CA ALA A 360 4.83 3.36 13.10
C ALA A 360 4.96 2.62 11.77
N MET A 361 5.96 3.03 10.96
CA MET A 361 6.26 2.42 9.65
C MET A 361 7.77 2.44 9.39
N VAL A 362 8.38 1.27 9.27
CA VAL A 362 9.79 1.10 8.89
C VAL A 362 9.85 0.13 7.71
N GLY A 363 10.16 0.64 6.53
CA GLY A 363 10.13 -0.12 5.27
C GLY A 363 11.45 -0.77 4.87
N GLY A 364 12.48 -0.69 5.72
CA GLY A 364 13.80 -1.25 5.44
C GLY A 364 14.84 -0.81 6.45
N ARG A 365 16.12 -0.97 6.11
CA ARG A 365 17.26 -0.53 6.93
C ARG A 365 17.57 0.97 6.80
N GLY A 366 16.73 1.73 6.07
CA GLY A 366 16.78 3.19 5.99
C GLY A 366 17.74 3.76 4.97
N THR A 367 18.19 3.00 3.99
CA THR A 367 19.14 3.45 2.96
C THR A 367 18.55 3.47 1.55
N ASP A 368 17.38 2.91 1.33
CA ASP A 368 16.68 2.86 0.04
C ASP A 368 15.29 3.50 0.12
N SER A 369 14.65 3.72 -1.03
CA SER A 369 13.29 4.24 -1.14
C SER A 369 12.22 3.14 -1.28
N PHE A 370 12.61 1.87 -1.31
CA PHE A 370 11.70 0.75 -1.45
C PHE A 370 11.02 0.45 -0.11
N ASN A 371 9.80 0.97 0.06
CA ASN A 371 9.02 0.76 1.29
C ASN A 371 8.44 -0.65 1.34
N ARG A 372 9.13 -1.56 2.02
CA ARG A 372 8.73 -2.97 2.08
C ARG A 372 7.44 -3.20 2.85
N THR A 373 6.97 -2.24 3.67
CA THR A 373 5.68 -2.37 4.35
C THR A 373 4.50 -2.39 3.38
N THR A 374 4.61 -1.70 2.24
CA THR A 374 3.54 -1.52 1.25
C THR A 374 3.85 -2.14 -0.10
N MET A 375 5.14 -2.29 -0.45
CA MET A 375 5.57 -2.68 -1.78
C MET A 375 6.12 -4.11 -1.86
N ALA A 376 6.64 -4.67 -0.77
CA ALA A 376 7.15 -6.04 -0.76
C ALA A 376 5.99 -7.05 -0.66
N VAL A 377 5.76 -7.77 -1.75
CA VAL A 377 4.77 -8.85 -1.82
C VAL A 377 5.50 -10.16 -1.59
N ARG A 378 5.34 -10.76 -0.38
CA ARG A 378 6.13 -11.89 0.10
C ARG A 378 5.26 -13.02 0.61
N GLN A 379 5.78 -14.24 0.58
CA GLN A 379 5.05 -15.42 1.06
C GLN A 379 4.84 -15.37 2.58
N PRO A 380 3.59 -15.40 3.09
CA PRO A 380 3.34 -15.29 4.54
C PRO A 380 3.66 -16.59 5.30
N GLY A 381 3.79 -17.71 4.60
CA GLY A 381 3.94 -19.00 5.25
C GLY A 381 2.82 -19.24 6.28
N SER A 382 3.18 -19.82 7.41
CA SER A 382 2.22 -20.16 8.47
C SER A 382 1.48 -18.96 9.09
N ALA A 383 1.85 -17.71 8.79
CA ALA A 383 1.07 -16.54 9.20
C ALA A 383 -0.28 -16.44 8.47
N PHE A 384 -0.49 -17.20 7.39
CA PHE A 384 -1.77 -17.29 6.68
C PHE A 384 -2.79 -18.25 7.35
N LYS A 385 -2.33 -19.19 8.19
CA LYS A 385 -3.20 -20.21 8.83
C LYS A 385 -4.38 -19.67 9.64
N PRO A 386 -4.31 -18.51 10.32
CA PRO A 386 -5.47 -17.97 11.04
C PRO A 386 -6.70 -17.78 10.15
N PHE A 387 -6.54 -17.46 8.85
CA PHE A 387 -7.66 -17.34 7.92
C PHE A 387 -8.33 -18.69 7.65
N VAL A 388 -7.55 -19.75 7.55
CA VAL A 388 -8.04 -21.13 7.41
C VAL A 388 -8.86 -21.55 8.63
N TYR A 389 -8.30 -21.38 9.82
CA TYR A 389 -8.97 -21.76 11.06
C TYR A 389 -10.18 -20.88 11.38
N LEU A 390 -10.13 -19.60 11.02
CA LEU A 390 -11.27 -18.70 11.13
C LEU A 390 -12.43 -19.13 10.20
N ALA A 391 -12.12 -19.56 8.97
CA ALA A 391 -13.12 -20.15 8.09
C ALA A 391 -13.69 -21.45 8.65
N ALA A 392 -12.86 -22.30 9.28
CA ALA A 392 -13.31 -23.51 9.93
C ALA A 392 -14.24 -23.23 11.14
N LEU A 393 -13.91 -22.23 11.97
CA LEU A 393 -14.79 -21.75 13.06
C LEU A 393 -16.15 -21.29 12.53
N LYS A 394 -16.16 -20.53 11.44
CA LYS A 394 -17.41 -20.09 10.78
C LYS A 394 -18.21 -21.26 10.20
N ASN A 395 -17.55 -22.35 9.84
CA ASN A 395 -18.16 -23.58 9.34
C ASN A 395 -18.58 -24.55 10.47
N GLY A 396 -18.59 -24.11 11.73
CA GLY A 396 -19.08 -24.88 12.88
C GLY A 396 -18.04 -25.60 13.70
N ASP A 397 -16.76 -25.50 13.37
CA ASP A 397 -15.70 -25.99 14.25
C ASP A 397 -15.57 -25.10 15.48
N THR A 398 -14.90 -25.67 16.51
CA THR A 398 -14.60 -24.98 17.76
C THR A 398 -13.10 -25.11 18.08
N PRO A 399 -12.55 -24.33 18.99
CA PRO A 399 -11.18 -24.50 19.45
C PRO A 399 -10.86 -25.92 19.97
N GLY A 400 -11.88 -26.62 20.46
CA GLY A 400 -11.80 -28.01 20.93
C GLY A 400 -11.98 -29.09 19.85
N THR A 401 -12.35 -28.72 18.62
CA THR A 401 -12.50 -29.69 17.51
C THR A 401 -11.21 -30.45 17.30
N VAL A 402 -11.31 -31.79 17.30
CA VAL A 402 -10.16 -32.71 17.19
C VAL A 402 -9.91 -33.04 15.72
N TYR A 403 -8.68 -32.82 15.28
CA TYR A 403 -8.12 -33.29 14.02
C TYR A 403 -7.07 -34.36 14.25
N VAL A 404 -6.83 -35.22 13.27
CA VAL A 404 -5.81 -36.26 13.39
C VAL A 404 -4.63 -35.95 12.47
N ASP A 405 -3.52 -35.50 13.07
CA ASP A 405 -2.25 -35.32 12.39
C ASP A 405 -1.60 -36.69 12.09
N LYS A 406 -1.74 -37.13 10.87
CA LYS A 406 -1.18 -38.38 10.33
C LYS A 406 -0.70 -38.14 8.89
N PRO A 407 0.12 -39.02 8.32
CA PRO A 407 0.44 -38.99 6.91
C PRO A 407 -0.84 -38.90 6.07
N SER A 408 -1.00 -37.84 5.32
CA SER A 408 -2.19 -37.55 4.50
C SER A 408 -1.78 -37.17 3.09
N GLU A 409 -2.61 -37.49 2.10
CA GLU A 409 -2.36 -37.22 0.70
C GLU A 409 -3.58 -36.50 0.11
N PHE A 410 -3.36 -35.42 -0.62
CA PHE A 410 -4.37 -34.60 -1.28
C PHE A 410 -4.00 -34.42 -2.76
N HIS A 411 -4.70 -35.08 -3.65
CA HIS A 411 -4.44 -35.01 -5.11
C HIS A 411 -2.96 -35.26 -5.48
N GLY A 412 -2.30 -36.23 -4.83
CA GLY A 412 -0.89 -36.57 -5.05
C GLY A 412 0.10 -35.74 -4.21
N TRP A 413 -0.36 -34.66 -3.54
CA TRP A 413 0.48 -33.86 -2.63
C TRP A 413 0.41 -34.36 -1.19
N LYS A 414 1.56 -34.41 -0.51
CA LYS A 414 1.70 -34.90 0.87
C LYS A 414 2.30 -33.80 1.75
N PRO A 415 1.46 -32.99 2.41
CA PRO A 415 1.96 -31.97 3.33
C PRO A 415 2.75 -32.56 4.48
N GLN A 416 3.85 -31.91 4.84
CA GLN A 416 4.72 -32.31 5.93
C GLN A 416 4.72 -31.26 7.03
N ASN A 417 4.75 -31.69 8.30
CA ASN A 417 5.03 -30.78 9.39
C ASN A 417 6.51 -30.33 9.35
N TYR A 418 6.80 -29.16 9.90
CA TYR A 418 8.18 -28.64 9.99
C TYR A 418 9.11 -29.64 10.71
N SER A 419 8.62 -30.29 11.78
CA SER A 419 9.35 -31.29 12.52
C SER A 419 9.54 -32.63 11.79
N ARG A 420 8.91 -32.83 10.61
CA ARG A 420 8.84 -34.09 9.88
C ARG A 420 8.21 -35.27 10.69
N ARG A 421 7.49 -34.94 11.78
CA ARG A 421 6.80 -35.89 12.65
C ARG A 421 5.30 -35.60 12.69
N HIS A 422 4.51 -36.63 12.99
CA HIS A 422 3.07 -36.51 13.21
C HIS A 422 2.73 -36.69 14.68
N SER A 423 1.76 -35.92 15.16
CA SER A 423 1.37 -35.86 16.59
C SER A 423 0.10 -36.64 16.93
N GLY A 424 -0.58 -37.24 15.93
CA GLY A 424 -1.84 -37.95 16.15
C GLY A 424 -3.02 -37.00 16.39
N ALA A 425 -3.95 -37.41 17.26
CA ALA A 425 -5.12 -36.59 17.58
C ALA A 425 -4.73 -35.34 18.36
N MET A 426 -5.17 -34.15 17.90
CA MET A 426 -4.96 -32.89 18.58
C MET A 426 -6.13 -31.94 18.37
N THR A 427 -6.35 -31.03 19.32
CA THR A 427 -7.37 -29.98 19.16
C THR A 427 -6.94 -28.92 18.14
N MET A 428 -7.89 -28.21 17.53
CA MET A 428 -7.63 -27.07 16.67
C MET A 428 -6.73 -26.04 17.38
N ARG A 429 -6.98 -25.74 18.66
CA ARG A 429 -6.13 -24.87 19.49
C ARG A 429 -4.66 -25.31 19.49
N ASN A 430 -4.40 -26.58 19.75
CA ASN A 430 -3.04 -27.10 19.76
C ASN A 430 -2.40 -27.07 18.37
N ALA A 431 -3.17 -27.31 17.32
CA ALA A 431 -2.70 -27.20 15.95
C ALA A 431 -2.31 -25.73 15.59
N VAL A 432 -3.10 -24.75 16.04
CA VAL A 432 -2.77 -23.33 15.91
C VAL A 432 -1.52 -22.96 16.71
N ALA A 433 -1.47 -23.37 17.99
CA ALA A 433 -0.37 -23.05 18.91
C ALA A 433 0.99 -23.57 18.39
N HIS A 434 1.01 -24.81 17.91
CA HIS A 434 2.22 -25.44 17.37
C HIS A 434 2.38 -25.33 15.85
N SER A 435 1.51 -24.54 15.20
CA SER A 435 1.57 -24.29 13.75
C SER A 435 1.58 -25.56 12.89
N ASN A 436 0.78 -26.61 13.27
CA ASN A 436 0.74 -27.87 12.55
C ASN A 436 0.29 -27.68 11.09
N ASN A 437 1.06 -28.21 10.13
CA ASN A 437 0.80 -28.07 8.71
C ASN A 437 -0.33 -28.99 8.25
N VAL A 438 -0.27 -30.26 8.65
CA VAL A 438 -1.23 -31.28 8.19
C VAL A 438 -2.65 -30.92 8.64
N VAL A 439 -2.81 -30.48 9.90
CA VAL A 439 -4.12 -30.05 10.42
C VAL A 439 -4.64 -28.80 9.72
N ALA A 440 -3.75 -27.83 9.36
CA ALA A 440 -4.17 -26.68 8.60
C ALA A 440 -4.72 -27.06 7.22
N VAL A 441 -4.06 -27.99 6.54
CA VAL A 441 -4.52 -28.51 5.23
C VAL A 441 -5.83 -29.26 5.37
N LEU A 442 -5.99 -30.12 6.39
CA LEU A 442 -7.24 -30.82 6.69
C LEU A 442 -8.41 -29.85 6.94
N ALA A 443 -8.16 -28.77 7.68
CA ALA A 443 -9.16 -27.76 7.94
C ALA A 443 -9.54 -27.00 6.65
N ALA A 444 -8.55 -26.67 5.81
CA ALA A 444 -8.77 -25.99 4.53
C ALA A 444 -9.55 -26.86 3.55
N ASP A 445 -9.19 -28.15 3.44
CA ASP A 445 -9.90 -29.13 2.59
C ASP A 445 -11.37 -29.29 3.01
N LYS A 446 -11.62 -29.33 4.34
CA LYS A 446 -12.97 -29.41 4.90
C LYS A 446 -13.85 -28.21 4.57
N VAL A 447 -13.29 -26.99 4.59
CA VAL A 447 -14.07 -25.75 4.40
C VAL A 447 -14.08 -25.25 2.96
N GLY A 448 -13.15 -25.74 2.12
CA GLY A 448 -12.91 -25.25 0.77
C GLY A 448 -12.04 -23.98 0.72
N MET A 449 -11.02 -23.99 -0.15
CA MET A 449 -10.08 -22.87 -0.25
C MET A 449 -10.74 -21.56 -0.69
N SER A 450 -11.73 -21.60 -1.59
CA SER A 450 -12.47 -20.41 -2.01
C SER A 450 -13.09 -19.64 -0.83
N ASN A 451 -13.62 -20.35 0.18
CA ASN A 451 -14.16 -19.71 1.39
C ASN A 451 -13.07 -19.06 2.23
N VAL A 452 -11.87 -19.64 2.28
CA VAL A 452 -10.71 -19.08 2.96
C VAL A 452 -10.22 -17.83 2.26
N LEU A 453 -10.09 -17.86 0.92
CA LEU A 453 -9.65 -16.73 0.10
C LEU A 453 -10.63 -15.56 0.19
N ASP A 454 -11.94 -15.82 0.05
CA ASP A 454 -12.97 -14.79 0.21
C ASP A 454 -12.95 -14.14 1.58
N LEU A 455 -12.67 -14.91 2.63
CA LEU A 455 -12.54 -14.39 3.99
C LEU A 455 -11.28 -13.53 4.12
N ALA A 456 -10.13 -14.00 3.65
CA ALA A 456 -8.88 -13.27 3.70
C ALA A 456 -8.94 -11.94 2.92
N GLU A 457 -9.56 -11.92 1.74
CA GLU A 457 -9.81 -10.71 0.95
C GLU A 457 -10.70 -9.72 1.71
N LYS A 458 -11.83 -10.18 2.27
CA LYS A 458 -12.71 -9.34 3.09
C LYS A 458 -11.98 -8.76 4.30
N MET A 459 -11.07 -9.51 4.89
CA MET A 459 -10.23 -9.05 6.00
C MET A 459 -9.15 -8.05 5.58
N GLY A 460 -8.80 -7.95 4.29
CA GLY A 460 -7.91 -6.89 3.80
C GLY A 460 -6.69 -7.37 3.01
N ILE A 461 -6.56 -8.67 2.71
CA ILE A 461 -5.48 -9.15 1.83
C ILE A 461 -5.83 -8.80 0.39
N SER A 462 -5.09 -7.86 -0.21
CA SER A 462 -5.40 -7.28 -1.52
C SER A 462 -4.73 -7.98 -2.70
N THR A 463 -3.75 -8.83 -2.45
CA THR A 463 -2.85 -9.41 -3.46
C THR A 463 -3.24 -10.80 -3.94
N LEU A 464 -4.36 -11.35 -3.43
CA LEU A 464 -4.82 -12.72 -3.75
C LEU A 464 -5.15 -12.87 -5.24
N ASP A 465 -4.73 -13.99 -5.82
CA ASP A 465 -5.14 -14.46 -7.13
C ASP A 465 -6.14 -15.61 -6.97
N LYS A 466 -7.44 -15.30 -7.02
CA LYS A 466 -8.51 -16.29 -6.74
C LYS A 466 -8.45 -17.55 -7.61
N HIS A 467 -7.82 -17.50 -8.77
CA HIS A 467 -7.67 -18.67 -9.64
C HIS A 467 -6.37 -19.43 -9.35
N GLY A 468 -5.27 -18.71 -9.20
CA GLY A 468 -3.96 -19.30 -8.90
C GLY A 468 -3.86 -19.84 -7.47
N ASP A 469 -4.56 -19.19 -6.55
CA ASP A 469 -4.52 -19.50 -5.11
C ASP A 469 -5.61 -20.53 -4.68
N ASP A 470 -6.51 -20.99 -5.57
CA ASP A 470 -7.51 -22.00 -5.21
C ASP A 470 -6.89 -23.40 -5.15
N ASN A 471 -5.94 -23.59 -4.26
CA ASN A 471 -5.28 -24.84 -4.00
C ASN A 471 -4.87 -24.99 -2.52
N LEU A 472 -4.70 -26.22 -2.03
CA LEU A 472 -4.46 -26.52 -0.62
C LEU A 472 -3.07 -26.06 -0.10
N ALA A 473 -2.09 -25.78 -0.96
CA ALA A 473 -0.80 -25.25 -0.51
C ALA A 473 -0.94 -23.86 0.11
N VAL A 474 -1.95 -23.11 -0.31
CA VAL A 474 -2.29 -21.78 0.25
C VAL A 474 -2.67 -21.86 1.74
N ALA A 475 -3.17 -23.00 2.22
CA ALA A 475 -3.40 -23.20 3.65
C ALA A 475 -2.11 -23.08 4.49
N LEU A 476 -0.95 -23.26 3.86
CA LEU A 476 0.37 -23.08 4.46
C LEU A 476 1.03 -21.75 4.09
N GLY A 477 0.32 -20.88 3.34
CA GLY A 477 0.78 -19.59 2.88
C GLY A 477 1.58 -19.62 1.58
N GLY A 478 1.47 -20.70 0.79
CA GLY A 478 2.05 -20.80 -0.56
C GLY A 478 1.13 -20.10 -1.58
N LEU A 479 1.13 -18.78 -1.59
CA LEU A 479 0.33 -17.94 -2.49
C LEU A 479 1.04 -17.74 -3.84
N THR A 480 0.29 -17.49 -4.89
CA THR A 480 0.83 -17.18 -6.23
C THR A 480 1.73 -15.93 -6.20
N LYS A 481 1.28 -14.87 -5.54
CA LYS A 481 2.04 -13.61 -5.40
C LYS A 481 2.64 -13.44 -4.00
N GLY A 482 1.88 -13.72 -2.96
CA GLY A 482 2.21 -13.40 -1.58
C GLY A 482 1.34 -12.26 -1.03
N VAL A 483 1.77 -11.65 0.10
CA VAL A 483 1.06 -10.57 0.81
C VAL A 483 2.01 -9.44 1.16
N THR A 484 1.47 -8.23 1.38
CA THR A 484 2.23 -7.13 1.92
C THR A 484 2.13 -7.08 3.45
N PRO A 485 3.13 -6.54 4.17
CA PRO A 485 3.04 -6.35 5.62
C PRO A 485 1.84 -5.50 6.06
N ILE A 486 1.47 -4.47 5.30
CA ILE A 486 0.30 -3.64 5.61
C ILE A 486 -1.01 -4.43 5.49
N ASP A 487 -1.17 -5.25 4.47
CA ASP A 487 -2.34 -6.12 4.31
C ASP A 487 -2.48 -7.09 5.50
N MET A 488 -1.37 -7.66 5.94
CA MET A 488 -1.34 -8.53 7.12
C MET A 488 -1.70 -7.77 8.40
N ALA A 489 -1.23 -6.52 8.56
CA ALA A 489 -1.57 -5.69 9.72
C ALA A 489 -3.07 -5.36 9.74
N VAL A 490 -3.65 -5.01 8.60
CA VAL A 490 -5.10 -4.79 8.47
C VAL A 490 -5.89 -6.04 8.80
N ALA A 491 -5.50 -7.19 8.23
CA ALA A 491 -6.21 -8.46 8.42
C ALA A 491 -6.15 -8.97 9.86
N TYR A 492 -5.01 -8.84 10.54
CA TYR A 492 -4.88 -9.14 11.96
C TYR A 492 -5.59 -8.10 12.84
N GLY A 493 -5.69 -6.85 12.37
CA GLY A 493 -6.49 -5.79 12.97
C GLY A 493 -7.96 -6.16 13.09
N VAL A 494 -8.51 -6.90 12.13
CA VAL A 494 -9.88 -7.43 12.20
C VAL A 494 -10.08 -8.32 13.42
N LEU A 495 -9.08 -9.15 13.75
CA LEU A 495 -9.14 -10.03 14.93
C LEU A 495 -9.03 -9.22 16.22
N ALA A 496 -8.10 -8.27 16.27
CA ALA A 496 -7.88 -7.37 17.42
C ALA A 496 -9.14 -6.52 17.71
N ASN A 497 -9.88 -6.13 16.67
CA ASN A 497 -11.07 -5.28 16.72
C ASN A 497 -12.39 -6.09 16.64
N ASN A 498 -12.42 -7.29 17.24
CA ASN A 498 -13.63 -8.12 17.31
C ASN A 498 -14.38 -8.28 15.98
N GLY A 499 -13.67 -8.42 14.89
CA GLY A 499 -14.22 -8.70 13.56
C GLY A 499 -14.55 -7.47 12.71
N VAL A 500 -14.17 -6.28 13.16
CA VAL A 500 -14.31 -5.04 12.40
C VAL A 500 -13.01 -4.70 11.68
N LYS A 501 -13.05 -4.60 10.36
CA LYS A 501 -11.97 -4.08 9.53
C LYS A 501 -11.99 -2.57 9.56
N VAL A 502 -10.85 -1.95 9.78
CA VAL A 502 -10.64 -0.51 9.68
C VAL A 502 -9.60 -0.26 8.59
N LYS A 503 -9.87 0.73 7.73
CA LYS A 503 -8.95 1.12 6.67
C LYS A 503 -7.74 1.85 7.28
N PRO A 504 -6.50 1.58 6.83
CA PRO A 504 -5.34 2.33 7.27
C PRO A 504 -5.48 3.83 7.01
N VAL A 505 -5.09 4.64 7.98
CA VAL A 505 -5.12 6.10 7.92
C VAL A 505 -3.71 6.61 8.25
N SER A 506 -3.14 7.39 7.33
CA SER A 506 -1.85 8.06 7.50
C SER A 506 -2.01 9.55 7.76
N ILE A 507 -3.11 10.15 7.28
CA ILE A 507 -3.38 11.58 7.32
C ILE A 507 -4.71 11.81 8.05
N THR A 508 -4.65 12.66 9.08
CA THR A 508 -5.85 13.04 9.84
C THR A 508 -6.46 14.34 9.36
N LYS A 509 -5.64 15.26 8.79
CA LYS A 509 -6.12 16.57 8.36
C LYS A 509 -5.14 17.23 7.39
N ILE A 510 -5.70 17.92 6.41
CA ILE A 510 -4.97 18.78 5.48
C ILE A 510 -5.54 20.20 5.54
N ILE A 511 -4.66 21.18 5.69
CA ILE A 511 -5.01 22.60 5.70
C ILE A 511 -4.25 23.30 4.57
N ASP A 512 -4.91 24.16 3.80
CA ASP A 512 -4.28 24.96 2.77
C ASP A 512 -3.46 26.13 3.36
N ARG A 513 -2.71 26.86 2.51
CA ARG A 513 -1.92 28.04 2.90
C ARG A 513 -2.73 29.19 3.50
N ASN A 514 -4.04 29.23 3.26
CA ASN A 514 -4.95 30.27 3.73
C ASN A 514 -5.61 29.90 5.07
N GLY A 515 -5.34 28.68 5.59
CA GLY A 515 -5.91 28.16 6.81
C GLY A 515 -7.25 27.43 6.63
N ASN A 516 -7.70 27.17 5.39
CA ASN A 516 -8.91 26.40 5.15
C ASN A 516 -8.61 24.90 5.27
N ILE A 517 -9.55 24.15 5.85
CA ILE A 517 -9.48 22.68 5.87
C ILE A 517 -9.81 22.18 4.46
N VAL A 518 -8.84 21.49 3.84
CA VAL A 518 -9.00 20.84 2.53
C VAL A 518 -9.60 19.46 2.71
N GLU A 519 -9.13 18.73 3.74
CA GLU A 519 -9.58 17.40 4.07
C GLU A 519 -9.52 17.18 5.58
N GLU A 520 -10.47 16.44 6.10
CA GLU A 520 -10.46 15.90 7.45
C GLU A 520 -10.70 14.39 7.38
N GLY A 521 -9.78 13.62 7.95
CA GLY A 521 -9.81 12.16 7.89
C GLY A 521 -11.03 11.60 8.61
N SER A 522 -11.63 10.59 8.02
CA SER A 522 -12.73 9.82 8.62
C SER A 522 -12.30 8.37 8.79
N VAL A 523 -12.77 7.73 9.86
CA VAL A 523 -12.56 6.31 10.09
C VAL A 523 -13.55 5.52 9.24
N GLU A 524 -13.02 4.73 8.30
CA GLU A 524 -13.83 3.81 7.50
C GLU A 524 -13.76 2.41 8.14
N GLU A 525 -14.87 1.95 8.70
CA GLU A 525 -14.95 0.65 9.35
C GLU A 525 -16.04 -0.25 8.72
N THR A 526 -15.76 -1.55 8.69
CA THR A 526 -16.71 -2.55 8.15
C THR A 526 -16.60 -3.83 8.95
N ARG A 527 -17.72 -4.34 9.50
CA ARG A 527 -17.73 -5.67 10.10
C ARG A 527 -17.65 -6.74 9.05
N VAL A 528 -16.59 -7.53 9.09
CA VAL A 528 -16.30 -8.62 8.11
C VAL A 528 -16.33 -10.00 8.74
N VAL A 529 -16.22 -10.07 10.09
CA VAL A 529 -16.29 -11.30 10.88
C VAL A 529 -17.21 -11.06 12.08
N GLU A 530 -18.00 -12.05 12.48
CA GLU A 530 -18.76 -11.99 13.74
C GLU A 530 -17.79 -11.96 14.92
N ALA A 531 -18.09 -11.13 15.92
CA ALA A 531 -17.22 -10.91 17.08
C ALA A 531 -16.85 -12.23 17.80
N LYS A 532 -17.80 -13.18 17.90
CA LYS A 532 -17.56 -14.48 18.54
C LYS A 532 -16.43 -15.28 17.88
N TYR A 533 -16.37 -15.32 16.51
CA TYR A 533 -15.35 -16.05 15.80
C TYR A 533 -13.99 -15.33 15.85
N ALA A 534 -14.00 -14.00 15.75
CA ALA A 534 -12.80 -13.19 15.93
C ALA A 534 -12.19 -13.41 17.32
N TYR A 535 -13.01 -13.41 18.37
CA TYR A 535 -12.56 -13.67 19.73
C TYR A 535 -12.05 -15.12 19.93
N MET A 536 -12.78 -16.14 19.40
CA MET A 536 -12.31 -17.53 19.45
C MET A 536 -10.94 -17.68 18.79
N MET A 537 -10.73 -17.03 17.64
CA MET A 537 -9.44 -17.04 16.94
C MET A 537 -8.36 -16.32 17.77
N THR A 538 -8.66 -15.13 18.30
CA THR A 538 -7.77 -14.37 19.20
C THR A 538 -7.34 -15.23 20.39
N ASN A 539 -8.27 -15.89 21.04
CA ASN A 539 -7.99 -16.74 22.19
C ASN A 539 -7.13 -17.97 21.83
N MET A 540 -7.28 -18.53 20.62
CA MET A 540 -6.34 -19.54 20.12
C MET A 540 -4.96 -18.96 19.81
N LEU A 541 -4.89 -17.73 19.27
CA LEU A 541 -3.63 -17.03 18.98
C LEU A 541 -2.88 -16.62 20.27
N GLU A 542 -3.56 -16.38 21.38
CA GLU A 542 -2.90 -16.25 22.69
C GLU A 542 -2.16 -17.55 23.07
N SER A 543 -2.66 -18.72 22.68
CA SER A 543 -2.00 -20.00 22.94
C SER A 543 -0.67 -20.14 22.20
N VAL A 544 -0.53 -19.50 21.03
CA VAL A 544 0.74 -19.42 20.27
C VAL A 544 1.83 -18.76 21.13
N ILE A 545 1.44 -17.74 21.90
CA ILE A 545 2.34 -17.00 22.79
C ILE A 545 2.60 -17.75 24.09
N LYS A 546 1.54 -18.31 24.71
CA LYS A 546 1.61 -18.92 26.05
C LYS A 546 2.41 -20.23 26.07
N PHE A 547 2.25 -21.06 25.05
CA PHE A 547 2.90 -22.38 24.98
C PHE A 547 3.23 -22.87 23.56
N GLY A 548 3.12 -22.01 22.57
CA GLY A 548 3.35 -22.33 21.16
C GLY A 548 4.63 -21.71 20.60
N THR A 549 4.61 -21.47 19.27
CA THR A 549 5.77 -21.03 18.49
C THR A 549 6.15 -19.56 18.70
N GLY A 550 5.30 -18.75 19.34
CA GLY A 550 5.46 -17.29 19.47
C GLY A 550 5.90 -16.81 20.85
N GLY A 551 6.41 -17.70 21.73
CA GLY A 551 6.75 -17.36 23.12
C GLY A 551 7.70 -16.17 23.29
N ASN A 552 8.61 -15.94 22.33
CA ASN A 552 9.54 -14.80 22.34
C ASN A 552 8.84 -13.43 22.22
N ALA A 553 7.59 -13.37 21.78
CA ALA A 553 6.80 -12.15 21.70
C ALA A 553 6.16 -11.72 23.01
N TYR A 554 6.19 -12.56 24.06
CA TYR A 554 5.58 -12.24 25.36
C TYR A 554 6.35 -11.12 26.09
N PHE A 555 5.62 -10.12 26.60
CA PHE A 555 6.20 -8.97 27.34
C PHE A 555 5.35 -8.52 28.55
N GLY A 556 4.60 -9.46 29.17
CA GLY A 556 3.87 -9.19 30.40
C GLY A 556 2.45 -8.64 30.21
N ARG A 557 1.92 -8.63 28.97
CA ARG A 557 0.57 -8.21 28.60
C ARG A 557 -0.17 -9.31 27.85
N PRO A 558 -1.51 -9.23 27.72
CA PRO A 558 -2.25 -10.07 26.77
C PRO A 558 -1.75 -9.83 25.33
N VAL A 559 -1.27 -10.89 24.71
CA VAL A 559 -0.77 -10.89 23.34
C VAL A 559 -1.37 -12.07 22.59
N ALA A 560 -1.87 -11.80 21.38
CA ALA A 560 -2.25 -12.81 20.40
C ALA A 560 -1.40 -12.62 19.14
N GLY A 561 -1.00 -13.70 18.49
CA GLY A 561 -0.17 -13.58 17.30
C GLY A 561 0.17 -14.91 16.64
N LYS A 562 0.81 -14.84 15.49
CA LYS A 562 1.20 -15.99 14.69
C LYS A 562 2.57 -15.81 14.06
N THR A 563 3.38 -16.83 14.13
CA THR A 563 4.65 -16.94 13.41
C THR A 563 4.42 -17.41 11.98
N GLY A 564 5.13 -16.82 11.03
CA GLY A 564 5.25 -17.29 9.64
C GLY A 564 6.69 -17.64 9.31
N THR A 565 6.87 -18.71 8.59
CA THR A 565 8.16 -19.13 8.02
C THR A 565 7.84 -19.87 6.74
N THR A 566 8.51 -19.56 5.64
CA THR A 566 8.39 -20.29 4.37
C THR A 566 9.23 -21.58 4.41
N ASP A 567 8.88 -22.55 3.58
CA ASP A 567 9.52 -23.88 3.57
C ASP A 567 11.05 -23.82 3.32
N GLU A 568 11.50 -22.87 2.52
CA GLU A 568 12.92 -22.67 2.23
C GLU A 568 13.56 -21.61 3.16
N GLU A 569 12.85 -21.21 4.24
CA GLU A 569 13.33 -20.20 5.20
C GLU A 569 13.76 -18.87 4.53
N LYS A 570 13.10 -18.46 3.45
CA LYS A 570 13.37 -17.21 2.74
C LYS A 570 12.63 -16.01 3.32
N ASP A 571 11.49 -16.25 3.98
CA ASP A 571 10.67 -15.25 4.64
C ASP A 571 10.35 -15.67 6.07
N ALA A 572 10.53 -14.77 7.01
CA ALA A 572 10.17 -14.95 8.41
C ALA A 572 9.26 -13.81 8.86
N TRP A 573 8.12 -14.15 9.46
CA TRP A 573 7.07 -13.23 9.86
C TRP A 573 6.71 -13.39 11.33
N PHE A 574 6.39 -12.28 11.97
CA PHE A 574 5.60 -12.28 13.18
C PHE A 574 4.47 -11.24 13.04
N ALA A 575 3.23 -11.72 12.96
CA ALA A 575 2.03 -10.89 12.98
C ALA A 575 1.34 -11.06 14.34
N GLY A 576 1.29 -10.00 15.13
CA GLY A 576 0.75 -10.05 16.49
C GLY A 576 0.11 -8.76 16.93
N TYR A 577 -0.67 -8.83 18.01
CA TYR A 577 -1.42 -7.70 18.53
C TYR A 577 -1.70 -7.84 20.03
N THR A 578 -1.91 -6.67 20.65
CA THR A 578 -2.63 -6.48 21.91
C THR A 578 -4.03 -5.93 21.57
N PRO A 579 -4.92 -5.72 22.55
CA PRO A 579 -6.17 -5.01 22.27
C PRO A 579 -5.96 -3.61 21.66
N ASP A 580 -4.82 -2.97 21.94
CA ASP A 580 -4.58 -1.56 21.63
C ASP A 580 -3.83 -1.34 20.30
N LEU A 581 -3.01 -2.32 19.88
CA LEU A 581 -2.08 -2.13 18.78
C LEU A 581 -1.80 -3.45 18.05
N VAL A 582 -1.82 -3.39 16.72
CA VAL A 582 -1.45 -4.48 15.81
C VAL A 582 -0.12 -4.16 15.16
N THR A 583 0.81 -5.10 15.19
CA THR A 583 2.13 -4.93 14.57
C THR A 583 2.52 -6.16 13.79
N VAL A 584 3.04 -5.94 12.60
CA VAL A 584 3.59 -6.99 11.73
C VAL A 584 5.07 -6.69 11.49
N VAL A 585 5.89 -7.71 11.72
CA VAL A 585 7.32 -7.71 11.39
C VAL A 585 7.58 -8.78 10.35
N TRP A 586 8.23 -8.38 9.26
CA TRP A 586 8.76 -9.26 8.23
C TRP A 586 10.26 -9.14 8.15
N MET A 587 10.92 -10.22 7.83
CA MET A 587 12.34 -10.31 7.52
C MET A 587 12.55 -11.27 6.35
N GLY A 588 13.36 -10.87 5.38
CA GLY A 588 13.64 -11.67 4.20
C GLY A 588 14.71 -11.03 3.31
N ASP A 589 15.24 -11.82 2.39
CA ASP A 589 16.13 -11.32 1.35
C ASP A 589 15.34 -10.64 0.22
N ASP A 590 15.79 -9.48 -0.28
CA ASP A 590 15.07 -8.73 -1.30
C ASP A 590 14.92 -9.49 -2.62
N SER A 591 15.93 -10.27 -3.01
CA SER A 591 15.87 -11.11 -4.21
C SER A 591 14.94 -12.32 -4.04
N GLY A 592 14.68 -12.75 -2.80
CA GLY A 592 13.96 -13.98 -2.48
C GLY A 592 14.73 -15.26 -2.84
N SER A 593 16.02 -15.15 -3.15
CA SER A 593 16.86 -16.29 -3.50
C SER A 593 17.55 -16.90 -2.28
N GLU A 594 17.94 -16.06 -1.31
CA GLU A 594 18.76 -16.47 -0.18
C GLU A 594 17.91 -16.89 1.03
N THR A 595 18.46 -17.80 1.81
CA THR A 595 17.81 -18.32 3.04
C THR A 595 18.17 -17.47 4.25
N LEU A 596 17.35 -17.56 5.30
CA LEU A 596 17.56 -16.87 6.56
C LEU A 596 18.37 -17.70 7.59
N HIS A 597 19.15 -18.69 7.11
CA HIS A 597 20.07 -19.51 7.92
C HIS A 597 19.43 -20.10 9.19
N GLY A 598 18.22 -20.67 9.08
CA GLY A 598 17.50 -21.27 10.20
C GLY A 598 16.70 -20.27 11.05
N THR A 599 16.62 -18.99 10.66
CA THR A 599 15.83 -18.00 11.38
C THR A 599 14.35 -18.16 11.07
N THR A 600 13.54 -18.39 12.08
CA THR A 600 12.09 -18.53 11.97
C THR A 600 11.36 -17.28 12.48
N GLY A 601 10.08 -17.14 12.14
CA GLY A 601 9.25 -16.04 12.63
C GLY A 601 9.11 -15.95 14.15
N GLY A 602 9.32 -17.08 14.85
CA GLY A 602 9.33 -17.12 16.31
C GLY A 602 10.64 -16.65 16.98
N GLN A 603 11.64 -16.36 16.20
CA GLN A 603 12.96 -15.87 16.67
C GLN A 603 13.09 -14.36 16.43
N THR A 604 13.93 -13.92 15.48
CA THR A 604 14.24 -12.50 15.25
C THR A 604 12.97 -11.64 15.05
N PRO A 605 12.01 -11.99 14.18
CA PRO A 605 10.81 -11.17 14.02
C PRO A 605 9.98 -11.02 15.30
N ALA A 606 9.82 -12.10 16.09
CA ALA A 606 9.07 -12.07 17.34
C ALA A 606 9.79 -11.23 18.42
N ILE A 607 11.13 -11.27 18.45
CA ILE A 607 11.95 -10.45 19.37
C ILE A 607 11.87 -8.96 19.01
N ILE A 608 11.99 -8.61 17.72
CA ILE A 608 11.84 -7.25 17.22
C ILE A 608 10.43 -6.73 17.57
N TRP A 609 9.42 -7.52 17.29
CA TRP A 609 8.02 -7.21 17.62
C TRP A 609 7.86 -6.92 19.12
N ARG A 610 8.37 -7.77 19.98
CA ARG A 610 8.32 -7.59 21.44
C ARG A 610 8.98 -6.31 21.89
N GLN A 611 10.20 -6.03 21.43
CA GLN A 611 10.95 -4.83 21.80
C GLN A 611 10.21 -3.57 21.40
N TYR A 612 9.68 -3.54 20.18
CA TYR A 612 8.85 -2.46 19.70
C TYR A 612 7.60 -2.28 20.57
N MET A 613 6.78 -3.32 20.73
CA MET A 613 5.51 -3.25 21.46
C MET A 613 5.71 -2.87 22.93
N GLN A 614 6.77 -3.34 23.56
CA GLN A 614 7.10 -2.99 24.92
C GLN A 614 7.40 -1.49 25.06
N ALA A 615 8.11 -0.90 24.13
CA ALA A 615 8.45 0.51 24.12
C ALA A 615 7.26 1.39 23.69
N ALA A 616 6.54 0.99 22.64
CA ALA A 616 5.40 1.74 22.12
C ALA A 616 4.23 1.82 23.12
N LEU A 617 4.01 0.75 23.90
CA LEU A 617 2.92 0.68 24.88
C LEU A 617 3.39 0.96 26.33
N ALA A 618 4.59 1.49 26.55
CA ALA A 618 5.12 1.68 27.89
C ALA A 618 4.20 2.54 28.79
N ASP A 619 3.59 3.56 28.22
CA ASP A 619 2.72 4.50 28.95
C ASP A 619 1.22 4.16 28.83
N THR A 620 0.88 3.08 28.10
CA THR A 620 -0.49 2.62 27.94
C THR A 620 -0.83 1.58 28.99
N PRO A 621 -1.93 1.71 29.76
CA PRO A 621 -2.35 0.67 30.70
C PRO A 621 -2.58 -0.66 29.96
N ALA A 622 -2.27 -1.78 30.62
CA ALA A 622 -2.54 -3.09 30.03
C ALA A 622 -4.05 -3.36 29.97
N SER A 623 -4.54 -3.68 28.79
CA SER A 623 -5.94 -4.06 28.52
C SER A 623 -6.04 -5.56 28.22
N ASN A 624 -7.23 -6.15 28.45
CA ASN A 624 -7.53 -7.51 28.08
C ASN A 624 -8.37 -7.56 26.80
N PHE A 625 -8.28 -8.65 26.05
CA PHE A 625 -9.19 -8.89 24.95
C PHE A 625 -10.61 -9.01 25.44
N THR A 626 -11.53 -8.21 24.89
CA THR A 626 -12.92 -8.16 25.31
C THR A 626 -13.66 -9.40 24.83
N VAL A 627 -14.23 -10.16 25.77
CA VAL A 627 -15.14 -11.28 25.47
C VAL A 627 -16.45 -10.71 24.94
N PRO A 628 -16.89 -11.07 23.72
CA PRO A 628 -18.18 -10.59 23.19
C PRO A 628 -19.35 -11.11 24.04
N GLU A 629 -20.43 -10.33 24.12
CA GLU A 629 -21.64 -10.71 24.81
C GLU A 629 -22.21 -12.03 24.25
N GLY A 630 -22.65 -12.92 25.14
CA GLY A 630 -23.19 -14.24 24.79
C GLY A 630 -22.13 -15.30 24.43
N VAL A 631 -20.83 -15.01 24.58
CA VAL A 631 -19.76 -15.98 24.38
C VAL A 631 -19.28 -16.50 25.72
N GLY A 632 -19.80 -17.66 26.15
CA GLY A 632 -19.37 -18.33 27.38
C GLY A 632 -18.01 -19.02 27.27
N PRO A 633 -17.36 -19.37 28.41
CA PRO A 633 -16.07 -20.05 28.43
C PRO A 633 -16.04 -21.36 27.62
N GLU A 634 -17.15 -22.09 27.56
CA GLU A 634 -17.32 -23.32 26.80
C GLU A 634 -17.09 -23.13 25.30
N ALA A 635 -17.38 -21.96 24.76
CA ALA A 635 -17.19 -21.67 23.34
C ALA A 635 -15.72 -21.54 22.93
N TYR A 636 -14.82 -21.20 23.87
CA TYR A 636 -13.42 -20.97 23.58
C TYR A 636 -12.44 -21.72 24.50
N ALA A 637 -12.90 -22.31 25.62
CA ALA A 637 -12.02 -23.02 26.57
C ALA A 637 -11.55 -24.43 26.12
N GLY A 638 -11.92 -24.86 24.89
CA GLY A 638 -11.53 -26.19 24.38
C GLY A 638 -10.08 -26.54 24.71
N ASN A 639 -9.93 -27.45 25.68
CA ASN A 639 -8.76 -28.00 26.33
C ASN A 639 -7.41 -27.29 26.17
N THR A 640 -7.02 -26.63 27.24
CA THR A 640 -5.63 -26.32 27.58
C THR A 640 -4.86 -27.63 27.72
N ASN A 641 -3.64 -27.71 27.23
CA ASN A 641 -2.66 -28.79 27.24
C ASN A 641 -3.01 -30.03 28.11
N PRO A 642 -3.19 -31.26 27.56
CA PRO A 642 -3.56 -32.48 28.31
C PRO A 642 -2.68 -32.81 29.52
N ALA A 643 -1.45 -32.25 29.59
CA ALA A 643 -0.54 -32.48 30.71
C ALA A 643 -0.85 -31.61 31.95
N THR A 644 -1.57 -30.46 31.79
CA THR A 644 -1.95 -29.62 32.92
C THR A 644 -3.30 -29.99 33.52
N ASP A 645 -4.22 -30.55 32.71
CA ASP A 645 -5.53 -30.99 33.21
C ASP A 645 -5.43 -32.24 34.09
N LYS A 646 -4.50 -33.17 33.80
CA LYS A 646 -4.27 -34.31 34.70
C LYS A 646 -3.80 -33.89 36.09
N LYS A 647 -3.02 -32.83 36.21
CA LYS A 647 -2.58 -32.29 37.51
C LYS A 647 -3.68 -31.54 38.25
N LYS A 648 -4.63 -30.94 37.55
CA LYS A 648 -5.76 -30.23 38.15
C LYS A 648 -6.84 -31.21 38.63
N ASP A 649 -7.15 -32.23 37.82
CA ASP A 649 -8.06 -33.30 38.21
C ASP A 649 -7.52 -34.16 39.37
N GLU A 650 -6.18 -34.34 39.48
CA GLU A 650 -5.57 -35.00 40.61
C GLU A 650 -5.54 -34.14 41.87
N LYS A 651 -5.42 -32.78 41.71
CA LYS A 651 -5.47 -31.87 42.85
C LYS A 651 -6.91 -31.71 43.36
N ASP A 652 -7.90 -31.54 42.47
CA ASP A 652 -9.32 -31.47 42.85
C ASP A 652 -9.87 -32.80 43.42
N LYS A 653 -9.29 -33.94 43.02
CA LYS A 653 -9.59 -35.26 43.66
C LYS A 653 -8.92 -35.45 45.00
N LYS A 654 -7.79 -34.78 45.26
CA LYS A 654 -7.08 -34.83 46.53
C LYS A 654 -7.74 -33.92 47.56
N ASP A 655 -8.14 -32.73 47.14
CA ASP A 655 -8.84 -31.73 47.96
C ASP A 655 -10.29 -32.18 48.32
N LYS A 656 -10.92 -33.10 47.54
CA LYS A 656 -12.22 -33.72 47.88
C LYS A 656 -12.12 -34.98 48.76
N LYS A 657 -10.92 -35.55 48.94
CA LYS A 657 -10.72 -36.73 49.80
C LYS A 657 -10.33 -36.37 51.22
N ASP A 658 -9.88 -35.14 51.46
CA ASP A 658 -9.49 -34.64 52.78
C ASP A 658 -10.59 -33.79 53.44
N GLY A 659 -11.83 -33.78 52.87
CA GLY A 659 -12.97 -33.00 53.34
C GLY A 659 -14.06 -33.75 54.10
N ASP A 660 -13.98 -35.10 54.21
CA ASP A 660 -15.00 -35.92 54.92
C ASP A 660 -14.33 -36.73 56.04
N ILE A 661 -14.06 -36.13 57.19
CA ILE A 661 -13.98 -36.79 58.53
C ILE A 661 -14.28 -35.76 59.61
N GLU A 662 -15.52 -35.84 60.12
CA GLU A 662 -16.08 -35.74 61.44
C GLU A 662 -15.73 -34.57 62.38
N GLU A 663 -16.77 -33.77 62.68
CA GLU A 663 -17.05 -33.21 64.00
C GLU A 663 -17.16 -34.34 65.06
N ASP A 664 -16.42 -34.27 66.14
CA ASP A 664 -16.99 -34.42 67.51
C ASP A 664 -16.06 -33.92 68.60
N THR A 665 -16.57 -33.07 69.40
CA THR A 665 -16.50 -32.73 70.83
C THR A 665 -15.21 -32.76 71.64
N SER A 666 -15.06 -31.62 72.32
CA SER A 666 -14.85 -31.40 73.78
C SER A 666 -13.43 -31.06 74.29
N THR A 667 -13.40 -29.85 74.80
CA THR A 667 -12.86 -29.41 76.14
C THR A 667 -11.40 -29.55 76.53
N THR A 668 -10.94 -28.34 76.90
CA THR A 668 -10.12 -27.97 78.07
C THR A 668 -8.58 -27.97 77.98
N SER A 669 -8.14 -26.71 78.10
CA SER A 669 -7.13 -26.21 79.09
C SER A 669 -5.65 -26.39 78.87
N ASN A 670 -5.01 -25.27 78.86
CA ASN A 670 -3.78 -24.85 79.53
C ASN A 670 -2.40 -25.35 79.11
N ASP A 671 -1.66 -24.36 78.78
CA ASP A 671 -0.41 -23.88 79.44
C ASP A 671 0.94 -24.19 78.78
N GLU A 672 1.61 -23.08 78.72
CA GLU A 672 3.09 -22.86 78.85
C GLU A 672 4.02 -23.21 77.69
N SER A 673 4.54 -22.10 77.13
CA SER A 673 5.93 -21.99 76.65
C SER A 673 6.96 -22.39 77.72
N PRO A 674 8.28 -22.59 77.52
CA PRO A 674 9.14 -21.85 76.58
C PRO A 674 10.41 -22.54 76.03
N SER A 675 11.01 -21.87 75.07
CA SER A 675 12.46 -21.65 74.88
C SER A 675 13.44 -22.76 74.58
N LYS A 676 14.25 -22.54 73.58
CA LYS A 676 15.73 -22.43 73.46
C LYS A 676 16.23 -22.92 72.10
N SER A 677 16.71 -21.99 71.30
CA SER A 677 18.11 -21.61 71.02
C SER A 677 19.12 -22.72 70.74
N LYS A 678 19.71 -22.63 69.55
CA LYS A 678 21.16 -22.71 69.20
C LYS A 678 21.31 -22.77 67.68
N SER A 679 21.80 -21.74 67.03
CA SER A 679 23.19 -21.36 66.69
C SER A 679 24.02 -22.46 66.07
N ASN A 680 24.39 -22.29 64.81
CA ASN A 680 25.77 -22.02 64.43
C ASN A 680 26.00 -21.93 62.91
N LYS A 681 26.60 -20.82 62.50
CA LYS A 681 27.79 -20.59 61.64
C LYS A 681 27.80 -21.34 60.31
N GLY A 682 27.76 -20.73 59.17
CA GLY A 682 28.62 -19.67 58.68
C GLY A 682 29.76 -20.20 57.85
N LYS A 683 29.78 -19.86 56.57
CA LYS A 683 31.02 -19.63 55.81
C LYS A 683 30.69 -18.98 54.46
N GLU A 684 31.08 -17.75 54.33
CA GLU A 684 31.30 -16.99 53.11
C GLU A 684 32.75 -17.24 52.60
N PRO A 685 33.17 -16.53 51.56
CA PRO A 685 33.56 -17.05 50.25
C PRO A 685 35.09 -16.87 50.03
N VAL A 686 35.59 -17.38 48.91
CA VAL A 686 36.97 -17.06 48.45
C VAL A 686 36.91 -16.48 47.04
N VAL A 687 37.51 -15.28 46.97
CA VAL A 687 37.74 -14.44 45.81
C VAL A 687 39.11 -14.68 45.22
N ALA A 688 39.20 -14.72 43.88
CA ALA A 688 40.25 -14.25 42.97
C ALA A 688 41.60 -15.01 42.89
N PRO A 689 42.49 -14.76 41.92
CA PRO A 689 42.67 -13.55 41.11
C PRO A 689 42.93 -13.75 39.58
N ARG A 690 42.91 -12.58 38.92
CA ARG A 690 43.41 -12.30 37.56
C ARG A 690 44.88 -12.72 37.33
N SER A 691 45.19 -13.11 36.11
CA SER A 691 46.50 -12.81 35.53
C SER A 691 46.37 -12.46 34.03
N SER A 692 46.92 -11.30 33.71
CA SER A 692 47.22 -10.79 32.38
C SER A 692 48.40 -11.50 31.73
N LYS A 693 48.39 -11.54 30.36
CA LYS A 693 49.54 -11.20 29.49
C LYS A 693 49.17 -11.47 28.03
N ASN A 694 49.09 -10.49 27.30
CA ASN A 694 49.93 -9.87 26.25
C ASN A 694 50.55 -10.81 25.21
N SER A 695 50.38 -10.31 23.96
CA SER A 695 51.26 -10.30 22.77
C SER A 695 51.15 -11.50 21.80
N GLN A 696 50.62 -11.31 20.66
CA GLN A 696 51.19 -10.67 19.43
C GLN A 696 50.08 -10.39 18.44
#